data_ad82849abbfdda8b138775111ef26c18
#
_entry.id   ad82849abbfdda8b138775111ef26c18
#
_cell.length_a   1.000
_cell.length_b   1.000
_cell.length_c   1.000
_cell.angle_alpha   90.00
_cell.angle_beta   90.00
_cell.angle_gamma   90.00
#
_symmetry.space_group_name_H-M   'P 1'
#
loop_
_entity.id
_entity.type
_entity.pdbx_description
1 polymer ?
#
loop_
_entity_poly.entity_id
_entity_poly.type
_entity_poly.pdbx_seq_one_letter_code
_entity_poly.pdbx_strand_id
1 'polypeptide(L)'
;MKENQLIQLVEEMTIDEKINQLLQLAAAFYSDKAEEKTGPMSELGLSQETIDTAGTTLGVSGANEAKRVQKEYMQNHRLNIPTLLMADIIHGFRTIFPIPLALGSTWDEAAVEKMAEISAKEAAVSGLHVTFSPMVDLVRDPRWGRVMESTGEDPLLNSRLAAAMVRGYQGENLKEDNWRVAACVKHFAAYGGALAGRDYNTVDMSERQLREMYLPGYKAGLDAGAKLVMTSFNTVDGIPATGNQWLFRDVLRNEFGFEGVVISDWGAIKELIPHGVAKDEKQAAELAIKAGVDIEMMTTCYPDYLKELLEEGRIAETLIDEAVMRILKLKNELGLFENPYRGADEQAEAEVILSKEHREIAKKIAQKSMVLLKNENILPFTPQEKIALVGPGAQSQDILGAWSWQGKKEEAISLVAGAQKLTTNLLVAQEPFDYFEPTAAAIEEALTLASQADKVVVALGETDWMSGEAASRSDIRLPEKQLAVVAQIIEKNPNVVVTVYSGRPLDLQGIDVAKGIVQAWQPGTEGGNALAEILWGQYNPSGRLSMSFPETVGQVPIFYNVDNTGRPYESAPEEKYVSKYLDVSNYAKYPFGFGLSYSHFSYQPIQLSALTFTKEQPVTVSVLVRNDSPIAGEETVQFYVRNLVGQVVRPIKELKDFQKVWLEPKEEKEVQFLLSEDMVRYVHSDNQVTSDAGEFIVMIGGNSRDVQTATVTLNE
;
A
#
# COMPACT_ATOMS: atom_id res chain seq x y z
N MET A 1 -27.92 2.15 -19.11
CA MET A 1 -29.13 1.29 -19.25
C MET A 1 -29.93 1.28 -17.94
N LYS A 2 -31.25 0.92 -17.97
CA LYS A 2 -32.06 0.66 -16.76
C LYS A 2 -31.86 -0.80 -16.31
N GLU A 3 -32.12 -1.09 -15.04
CA GLU A 3 -31.94 -2.46 -14.50
C GLU A 3 -32.71 -3.54 -15.23
N ASN A 4 -33.98 -3.27 -15.63
CA ASN A 4 -34.75 -4.20 -16.40
C ASN A 4 -34.17 -4.49 -17.79
N GLN A 5 -33.42 -3.57 -18.37
CA GLN A 5 -32.74 -3.79 -19.65
C GLN A 5 -31.48 -4.68 -19.46
N LEU A 6 -30.81 -4.58 -18.31
CA LEU A 6 -29.72 -5.50 -17.99
C LEU A 6 -30.23 -6.91 -17.74
N ILE A 7 -31.37 -7.06 -17.04
CA ILE A 7 -32.01 -8.36 -16.84
C ILE A 7 -32.37 -9.00 -18.21
N GLN A 8 -33.01 -8.23 -19.09
CA GLN A 8 -33.35 -8.70 -20.45
C GLN A 8 -32.07 -9.10 -21.21
N LEU A 9 -30.98 -8.35 -21.08
CA LEU A 9 -29.69 -8.66 -21.74
C LEU A 9 -29.14 -10.01 -21.27
N VAL A 10 -29.22 -10.31 -19.96
CA VAL A 10 -28.80 -11.62 -19.41
C VAL A 10 -29.68 -12.74 -19.94
N GLU A 11 -31.01 -12.52 -20.07
CA GLU A 11 -31.96 -13.49 -20.63
C GLU A 11 -31.71 -13.77 -22.12
N GLU A 12 -31.21 -12.78 -22.88
CA GLU A 12 -30.89 -12.92 -24.32
C GLU A 12 -29.52 -13.62 -24.56
N MET A 13 -28.66 -13.71 -23.56
CA MET A 13 -27.35 -14.36 -23.66
C MET A 13 -27.50 -15.89 -23.69
N THR A 14 -26.70 -16.53 -24.54
CA THR A 14 -26.49 -17.98 -24.46
C THR A 14 -25.64 -18.31 -23.24
N ILE A 15 -25.64 -19.56 -22.79
CA ILE A 15 -24.82 -19.99 -21.64
C ILE A 15 -23.32 -19.76 -21.87
N ASP A 16 -22.86 -20.00 -23.12
CA ASP A 16 -21.44 -19.78 -23.47
C ASP A 16 -21.09 -18.29 -23.44
N GLU A 17 -21.97 -17.40 -23.92
CA GLU A 17 -21.80 -15.94 -23.81
C GLU A 17 -21.80 -15.47 -22.35
N LYS A 18 -22.63 -16.03 -21.48
CA LYS A 18 -22.65 -15.76 -20.05
C LYS A 18 -21.31 -16.15 -19.41
N ILE A 19 -20.84 -17.37 -19.67
CA ILE A 19 -19.58 -17.90 -19.10
C ILE A 19 -18.38 -17.07 -19.58
N ASN A 20 -18.33 -16.70 -20.87
CA ASN A 20 -17.23 -15.90 -21.41
C ASN A 20 -17.18 -14.48 -20.82
N GLN A 21 -18.31 -13.91 -20.33
CA GLN A 21 -18.26 -12.65 -19.57
C GLN A 21 -17.52 -12.78 -18.24
N LEU A 22 -17.37 -13.99 -17.69
CA LEU A 22 -16.68 -14.26 -16.43
C LEU A 22 -15.18 -14.46 -16.62
N LEU A 23 -14.63 -14.26 -17.82
CA LEU A 23 -13.22 -14.50 -18.13
C LEU A 23 -12.46 -13.19 -18.28
N GLN A 24 -11.23 -13.15 -17.71
CA GLN A 24 -10.24 -12.11 -17.97
C GLN A 24 -9.00 -12.70 -18.66
N LEU A 25 -8.62 -12.08 -19.77
CA LEU A 25 -7.41 -12.42 -20.52
C LEU A 25 -6.46 -11.24 -20.62
N ALA A 26 -5.14 -11.52 -20.60
CA ALA A 26 -4.12 -10.49 -20.75
C ALA A 26 -4.09 -9.91 -22.16
N ALA A 27 -3.64 -8.66 -22.25
CA ALA A 27 -3.50 -7.90 -23.49
C ALA A 27 -2.70 -8.61 -24.59
N ALA A 28 -1.77 -9.50 -24.23
CA ALA A 28 -0.98 -10.30 -25.19
C ALA A 28 -1.85 -11.14 -26.16
N PHE A 29 -3.11 -11.43 -25.80
CA PHE A 29 -4.06 -12.11 -26.70
C PHE A 29 -4.70 -11.16 -27.72
N TYR A 30 -4.60 -9.85 -27.50
CA TYR A 30 -5.27 -8.82 -28.31
C TYR A 30 -4.30 -7.86 -29.01
N SER A 31 -3.03 -7.82 -28.58
CA SER A 31 -2.05 -6.83 -29.03
C SER A 31 -0.64 -7.37 -29.02
N ASP A 32 0.07 -7.25 -30.14
CA ASP A 32 1.51 -7.58 -30.24
C ASP A 32 2.42 -6.60 -29.44
N LYS A 33 1.86 -5.50 -28.93
CA LYS A 33 2.58 -4.46 -28.18
C LYS A 33 2.45 -4.59 -26.67
N ALA A 34 1.63 -5.52 -26.19
CA ALA A 34 1.37 -5.69 -24.77
C ALA A 34 2.45 -6.53 -24.10
N GLU A 35 3.06 -6.01 -23.06
CA GLU A 35 4.15 -6.67 -22.31
C GLU A 35 3.79 -7.07 -20.88
N GLU A 36 2.54 -6.86 -20.43
CA GLU A 36 2.20 -7.12 -19.04
C GLU A 36 2.09 -8.61 -18.74
N LYS A 37 3.05 -9.12 -17.94
CA LYS A 37 3.07 -10.46 -17.37
C LYS A 37 3.27 -10.34 -15.87
N THR A 38 2.18 -10.49 -15.12
CA THR A 38 2.20 -10.40 -13.66
C THR A 38 2.26 -11.75 -12.97
N GLY A 39 2.26 -12.82 -13.74
CA GLY A 39 2.34 -14.21 -13.24
C GLY A 39 2.78 -15.20 -14.31
N PRO A 40 2.85 -16.49 -13.98
CA PRO A 40 3.26 -17.52 -14.94
C PRO A 40 2.26 -17.62 -16.09
N MET A 41 2.74 -17.46 -17.33
CA MET A 41 1.96 -17.71 -18.55
C MET A 41 1.98 -19.21 -18.85
N SER A 42 0.82 -19.86 -18.67
CA SER A 42 0.59 -21.21 -19.21
C SER A 42 -0.03 -21.11 -20.60
N GLU A 43 0.25 -22.11 -21.45
CA GLU A 43 -0.52 -22.26 -22.69
C GLU A 43 -1.97 -22.56 -22.35
N LEU A 44 -2.87 -21.63 -22.64
CA LEU A 44 -4.29 -21.76 -22.24
C LEU A 44 -5.13 -22.54 -23.23
N GLY A 45 -4.63 -22.84 -24.42
CA GLY A 45 -5.38 -23.63 -25.42
C GLY A 45 -6.73 -23.02 -25.85
N LEU A 46 -6.88 -21.67 -25.74
CA LEU A 46 -8.12 -20.97 -26.00
C LEU A 46 -8.56 -21.03 -27.47
N SER A 47 -9.87 -21.15 -27.67
CA SER A 47 -10.45 -20.93 -28.99
C SER A 47 -10.48 -19.44 -29.34
N GLN A 48 -10.45 -19.11 -30.64
CA GLN A 48 -10.60 -17.71 -31.07
C GLN A 48 -11.93 -17.12 -30.61
N GLU A 49 -13.01 -17.91 -30.57
CA GLU A 49 -14.31 -17.50 -30.08
C GLU A 49 -14.25 -17.07 -28.60
N THR A 50 -13.55 -17.83 -27.75
CA THR A 50 -13.36 -17.48 -26.33
C THR A 50 -12.58 -16.18 -26.18
N ILE A 51 -11.51 -16.00 -26.96
CA ILE A 51 -10.72 -14.75 -26.97
C ILE A 51 -11.59 -13.57 -27.41
N ASP A 52 -12.35 -13.72 -28.48
CA ASP A 52 -13.18 -12.67 -29.05
C ASP A 52 -14.37 -12.27 -28.14
N THR A 53 -14.74 -13.09 -27.15
CA THR A 53 -15.91 -12.89 -26.30
C THR A 53 -15.59 -12.77 -24.80
N ALA A 54 -14.31 -12.85 -24.39
CA ALA A 54 -13.91 -12.68 -23.00
C ALA A 54 -14.33 -11.31 -22.44
N GLY A 55 -15.07 -11.32 -21.32
CA GLY A 55 -15.75 -10.12 -20.80
C GLY A 55 -14.84 -9.00 -20.33
N THR A 56 -13.58 -9.32 -19.99
CA THR A 56 -12.61 -8.37 -19.44
C THR A 56 -11.20 -8.62 -19.98
N THR A 57 -10.40 -7.57 -20.06
CA THR A 57 -9.03 -7.59 -20.60
C THR A 57 -8.07 -6.89 -19.67
N LEU A 58 -6.94 -7.53 -19.37
CA LEU A 58 -5.88 -7.00 -18.51
C LEU A 58 -4.74 -6.40 -19.35
N GLY A 59 -4.31 -5.17 -19.01
CA GLY A 59 -3.04 -4.61 -19.46
C GLY A 59 -3.05 -3.90 -20.82
N VAL A 60 -4.21 -3.70 -21.44
CA VAL A 60 -4.32 -2.84 -22.63
C VAL A 60 -4.23 -1.37 -22.22
N SER A 61 -3.31 -0.62 -22.79
CA SER A 61 -3.18 0.82 -22.54
C SER A 61 -2.77 1.62 -23.76
N GLY A 62 -3.03 2.93 -23.69
CA GLY A 62 -2.89 3.85 -24.79
C GLY A 62 -4.23 4.06 -25.52
N ALA A 63 -4.65 5.32 -25.63
CA ALA A 63 -5.99 5.67 -26.12
C ALA A 63 -6.32 5.03 -27.49
N ASN A 64 -5.35 5.01 -28.39
CA ASN A 64 -5.53 4.41 -29.72
C ASN A 64 -5.70 2.90 -29.64
N GLU A 65 -4.85 2.22 -28.84
CA GLU A 65 -4.88 0.76 -28.69
C GLU A 65 -6.15 0.31 -27.97
N ALA A 66 -6.54 1.00 -26.91
CA ALA A 66 -7.78 0.73 -26.19
C ALA A 66 -9.00 0.85 -27.10
N LYS A 67 -9.06 1.89 -27.95
CA LYS A 67 -10.14 2.04 -28.97
C LYS A 67 -10.12 0.93 -29.99
N ARG A 68 -8.94 0.48 -30.44
CA ARG A 68 -8.79 -0.60 -31.42
C ARG A 68 -9.33 -1.93 -30.82
N VAL A 69 -8.83 -2.30 -29.65
CA VAL A 69 -9.23 -3.54 -28.96
C VAL A 69 -10.74 -3.53 -28.69
N GLN A 70 -11.28 -2.44 -28.14
CA GLN A 70 -12.71 -2.31 -27.85
C GLN A 70 -13.58 -2.44 -29.12
N LYS A 71 -13.15 -1.80 -30.21
CA LYS A 71 -13.86 -1.86 -31.49
C LYS A 71 -13.89 -3.27 -32.06
N GLU A 72 -12.74 -3.96 -32.11
CA GLU A 72 -12.61 -5.32 -32.59
C GLU A 72 -13.44 -6.30 -31.74
N TYR A 73 -13.36 -6.17 -30.42
CA TYR A 73 -14.18 -6.96 -29.49
C TYR A 73 -15.67 -6.82 -29.74
N MET A 74 -16.16 -5.58 -29.83
CA MET A 74 -17.59 -5.32 -30.06
C MET A 74 -18.09 -5.79 -31.43
N GLN A 75 -17.24 -5.77 -32.46
CA GLN A 75 -17.60 -6.29 -33.78
C GLN A 75 -17.84 -7.81 -33.80
N ASN A 76 -17.14 -8.52 -32.92
CA ASN A 76 -17.22 -9.98 -32.80
C ASN A 76 -18.30 -10.41 -31.78
N HIS A 77 -18.74 -9.50 -30.91
CA HIS A 77 -19.73 -9.81 -29.88
C HIS A 77 -21.17 -9.57 -30.34
N ARG A 78 -21.99 -10.63 -30.45
CA ARG A 78 -23.35 -10.60 -30.97
C ARG A 78 -24.26 -9.54 -30.34
N LEU A 79 -24.15 -9.34 -29.02
CA LEU A 79 -24.97 -8.41 -28.24
C LEU A 79 -24.33 -7.02 -28.06
N ASN A 80 -23.18 -6.77 -28.71
CA ASN A 80 -22.43 -5.52 -28.61
C ASN A 80 -22.11 -5.10 -27.16
N ILE A 81 -21.86 -6.06 -26.27
CA ILE A 81 -21.45 -5.79 -24.90
C ILE A 81 -19.96 -5.38 -24.91
N PRO A 82 -19.57 -4.21 -24.39
CA PRO A 82 -18.18 -3.79 -24.36
C PRO A 82 -17.34 -4.62 -23.38
N THR A 83 -16.03 -4.80 -23.67
CA THR A 83 -15.11 -5.40 -22.69
C THR A 83 -14.70 -4.37 -21.64
N LEU A 84 -14.30 -4.84 -20.43
CA LEU A 84 -13.66 -4.00 -19.40
C LEU A 84 -12.14 -4.02 -19.56
N LEU A 85 -11.52 -2.87 -19.70
CA LEU A 85 -10.08 -2.72 -19.75
C LEU A 85 -9.56 -2.41 -18.34
N MET A 86 -8.72 -3.30 -17.79
CA MET A 86 -8.24 -3.27 -16.41
C MET A 86 -6.72 -3.30 -16.35
N ALA A 87 -6.14 -2.76 -15.27
CA ALA A 87 -4.69 -2.85 -15.00
C ALA A 87 -4.33 -2.59 -13.54
N ASP A 88 -3.08 -2.91 -13.15
CA ASP A 88 -2.50 -2.67 -11.84
C ASP A 88 -1.91 -1.25 -11.75
N ILE A 89 -2.73 -0.26 -11.41
CA ILE A 89 -2.27 1.12 -11.22
C ILE A 89 -2.16 1.37 -9.71
N ILE A 90 -1.07 0.88 -9.12
CA ILE A 90 -0.91 0.81 -7.66
C ILE A 90 -0.50 2.15 -7.05
N HIS A 91 0.48 2.84 -7.65
CA HIS A 91 0.97 4.14 -7.18
C HIS A 91 1.35 5.09 -8.32
N GLY A 92 0.59 5.04 -9.40
CA GLY A 92 0.74 5.88 -10.58
C GLY A 92 0.57 5.09 -11.86
N PHE A 93 0.21 5.79 -12.94
CA PHE A 93 0.12 5.19 -14.27
C PHE A 93 1.43 5.39 -15.05
N ARG A 94 1.77 6.66 -15.37
CA ARG A 94 3.01 7.07 -16.02
C ARG A 94 3.80 8.03 -15.13
N THR A 95 3.11 8.99 -14.51
CA THR A 95 3.64 9.74 -13.38
C THR A 95 3.61 8.82 -12.17
N ILE A 96 4.77 8.32 -11.77
CA ILE A 96 4.89 7.39 -10.65
C ILE A 96 5.10 8.17 -9.36
N PHE A 97 4.23 7.91 -8.39
CA PHE A 97 4.28 8.43 -7.03
C PHE A 97 5.12 7.52 -6.13
N PRO A 98 5.42 7.94 -4.90
CA PRO A 98 6.02 7.03 -3.93
C PRO A 98 5.20 5.76 -3.75
N ILE A 99 5.88 4.64 -3.46
CA ILE A 99 5.21 3.36 -3.17
C ILE A 99 4.20 3.51 -2.03
N PRO A 100 3.16 2.66 -1.94
CA PRO A 100 2.12 2.77 -0.91
C PRO A 100 2.64 2.81 0.52
N LEU A 101 3.72 2.09 0.86
CA LEU A 101 4.34 2.18 2.18
C LEU A 101 4.89 3.58 2.49
N ALA A 102 5.44 4.25 1.49
CA ALA A 102 5.84 5.65 1.58
C ALA A 102 4.62 6.59 1.66
N LEU A 103 3.56 6.31 0.89
CA LEU A 103 2.30 7.05 1.02
C LEU A 103 1.72 6.93 2.43
N GLY A 104 1.81 5.75 3.06
CA GLY A 104 1.49 5.54 4.48
C GLY A 104 2.27 6.48 5.39
N SER A 105 3.55 6.70 5.09
CA SER A 105 4.42 7.60 5.87
C SER A 105 4.08 9.09 5.72
N THR A 106 3.20 9.48 4.81
CA THR A 106 2.69 10.86 4.72
C THR A 106 1.72 11.21 5.83
N TRP A 107 0.97 10.24 6.36
CA TRP A 107 -0.15 10.46 7.29
C TRP A 107 -1.12 11.54 6.78
N ASP A 108 -1.35 11.57 5.46
CA ASP A 108 -2.09 12.65 4.79
C ASP A 108 -3.07 12.06 3.76
N GLU A 109 -4.34 11.92 4.19
CA GLU A 109 -5.42 11.39 3.35
C GLU A 109 -5.59 12.19 2.06
N ALA A 110 -5.48 13.53 2.13
CA ALA A 110 -5.66 14.39 0.96
C ALA A 110 -4.53 14.20 -0.07
N ALA A 111 -3.29 13.98 0.38
CA ALA A 111 -2.17 13.70 -0.50
C ALA A 111 -2.34 12.34 -1.22
N VAL A 112 -2.82 11.33 -0.49
CA VAL A 112 -3.07 9.99 -1.02
C VAL A 112 -4.26 9.98 -1.98
N GLU A 113 -5.35 10.67 -1.65
CA GLU A 113 -6.51 10.87 -2.54
C GLU A 113 -6.09 11.58 -3.83
N LYS A 114 -5.23 12.60 -3.74
CA LYS A 114 -4.73 13.33 -4.92
C LYS A 114 -3.82 12.47 -5.80
N MET A 115 -2.98 11.61 -5.22
CA MET A 115 -2.21 10.61 -5.96
C MET A 115 -3.13 9.71 -6.78
N ALA A 116 -4.17 9.15 -6.15
CA ALA A 116 -5.14 8.26 -6.79
C ALA A 116 -5.95 8.98 -7.89
N GLU A 117 -6.34 10.23 -7.66
CA GLU A 117 -7.01 11.08 -8.66
C GLU A 117 -6.16 11.25 -9.92
N ILE A 118 -4.88 11.61 -9.79
CA ILE A 118 -3.97 11.78 -10.92
C ILE A 118 -3.74 10.46 -11.64
N SER A 119 -3.53 9.39 -10.88
CA SER A 119 -3.34 8.05 -11.43
C SER A 119 -4.55 7.60 -12.24
N ALA A 120 -5.77 7.83 -11.71
CA ALA A 120 -7.01 7.56 -12.42
C ALA A 120 -7.15 8.37 -13.71
N LYS A 121 -6.80 9.65 -13.67
CA LYS A 121 -6.88 10.54 -14.84
C LYS A 121 -5.96 10.09 -15.96
N GLU A 122 -4.69 9.78 -15.65
CA GLU A 122 -3.75 9.28 -16.65
C GLU A 122 -4.17 7.94 -17.24
N ALA A 123 -4.67 7.04 -16.38
CA ALA A 123 -5.20 5.73 -16.79
C ALA A 123 -6.43 5.85 -17.68
N ALA A 124 -7.38 6.69 -17.29
CA ALA A 124 -8.64 6.86 -18.02
C ALA A 124 -8.43 7.49 -19.41
N VAL A 125 -7.56 8.51 -19.55
CA VAL A 125 -7.26 9.08 -20.88
C VAL A 125 -6.55 8.07 -21.79
N SER A 126 -5.90 7.06 -21.22
CA SER A 126 -5.29 5.93 -21.93
C SER A 126 -6.28 4.78 -22.19
N GLY A 127 -7.56 4.94 -21.80
CA GLY A 127 -8.65 4.03 -22.10
C GLY A 127 -8.92 2.93 -21.07
N LEU A 128 -8.33 3.00 -19.87
CA LEU A 128 -8.60 2.05 -18.80
C LEU A 128 -9.89 2.39 -18.04
N HIS A 129 -10.57 1.34 -17.56
CA HIS A 129 -11.85 1.43 -16.85
C HIS A 129 -11.73 1.08 -15.36
N VAL A 130 -10.80 0.18 -15.01
CA VAL A 130 -10.64 -0.39 -13.66
C VAL A 130 -9.16 -0.42 -13.29
N THR A 131 -8.86 -0.09 -12.03
CA THR A 131 -7.55 -0.35 -11.42
C THR A 131 -7.64 -1.44 -10.36
N PHE A 132 -6.64 -2.32 -10.27
CA PHE A 132 -6.50 -3.28 -9.18
C PHE A 132 -5.80 -2.64 -7.96
N SER A 133 -6.37 -1.54 -7.50
CA SER A 133 -5.95 -0.74 -6.35
C SER A 133 -7.19 -0.18 -5.63
N PRO A 134 -7.11 0.04 -4.29
CA PRO A 134 -5.96 -0.09 -3.40
C PRO A 134 -5.68 -1.53 -2.92
N MET A 135 -4.40 -1.82 -2.67
CA MET A 135 -3.99 -2.96 -1.87
C MET A 135 -4.05 -2.56 -0.38
N VAL A 136 -4.86 -3.26 0.40
CA VAL A 136 -5.15 -2.91 1.80
C VAL A 136 -4.74 -4.00 2.79
N ASP A 137 -3.92 -4.95 2.35
CA ASP A 137 -3.36 -5.97 3.22
C ASP A 137 -2.55 -5.31 4.34
N LEU A 138 -2.94 -5.57 5.59
CA LEU A 138 -2.19 -5.12 6.75
C LEU A 138 -0.88 -5.90 6.85
N VAL A 139 0.25 -5.21 7.04
CA VAL A 139 1.58 -5.82 7.02
C VAL A 139 2.29 -5.67 8.36
N ARG A 140 2.91 -6.75 8.84
CA ARG A 140 3.66 -6.78 10.09
C ARG A 140 5.04 -7.43 9.95
N ASP A 141 5.27 -8.12 8.83
CA ASP A 141 6.53 -8.81 8.55
C ASP A 141 7.23 -8.17 7.33
N PRO A 142 8.29 -7.37 7.54
CA PRO A 142 9.01 -6.69 6.46
C PRO A 142 9.76 -7.64 5.52
N ARG A 143 9.81 -8.94 5.83
CA ARG A 143 10.39 -9.95 4.93
C ARG A 143 9.51 -10.23 3.72
N TRP A 144 8.20 -9.98 3.81
CA TRP A 144 7.29 -10.09 2.67
C TRP A 144 7.58 -9.01 1.62
N GLY A 145 7.73 -9.43 0.35
CA GLY A 145 8.10 -8.51 -0.72
C GLY A 145 7.03 -7.45 -1.00
N ARG A 146 5.76 -7.84 -0.91
CA ARG A 146 4.61 -6.96 -1.17
C ARG A 146 4.30 -5.97 -0.04
N VAL A 147 5.08 -5.93 1.02
CA VAL A 147 5.02 -4.85 2.03
C VAL A 147 5.01 -3.47 1.38
N MET A 148 5.74 -3.29 0.27
CA MET A 148 5.80 -2.02 -0.45
C MET A 148 4.44 -1.56 -1.01
N GLU A 149 3.50 -2.48 -1.26
CA GLU A 149 2.15 -2.17 -1.76
C GLU A 149 1.17 -1.77 -0.65
N SER A 150 1.49 -2.03 0.63
CA SER A 150 0.65 -1.72 1.79
C SER A 150 0.96 -0.35 2.35
N THR A 151 -0.03 0.28 2.99
CA THR A 151 0.16 1.53 3.74
C THR A 151 0.69 1.33 5.17
N GLY A 152 0.95 0.09 5.62
CA GLY A 152 1.66 -0.19 6.86
C GLY A 152 0.98 -1.15 7.83
N GLU A 153 1.36 -1.04 9.13
CA GLU A 153 1.03 -2.03 10.17
C GLU A 153 -0.22 -1.69 10.99
N ASP A 154 -0.78 -0.48 10.81
CA ASP A 154 -1.90 0.02 11.62
C ASP A 154 -3.25 -0.09 10.91
N PRO A 155 -4.27 -0.72 11.54
CA PRO A 155 -5.59 -0.88 10.91
C PRO A 155 -6.32 0.43 10.64
N LEU A 156 -6.20 1.47 11.50
CA LEU A 156 -6.89 2.74 11.32
C LEU A 156 -6.25 3.56 10.19
N LEU A 157 -4.92 3.70 10.21
CA LEU A 157 -4.20 4.42 9.17
C LEU A 157 -4.43 3.77 7.80
N ASN A 158 -4.31 2.43 7.73
CA ASN A 158 -4.60 1.65 6.52
C ASN A 158 -6.04 1.90 6.03
N SER A 159 -7.04 1.86 6.93
CA SER A 159 -8.45 2.09 6.60
C SER A 159 -8.70 3.49 6.03
N ARG A 160 -8.15 4.53 6.66
CA ARG A 160 -8.31 5.93 6.19
C ARG A 160 -7.68 6.14 4.81
N LEU A 161 -6.48 5.61 4.62
CA LEU A 161 -5.77 5.75 3.34
C LEU A 161 -6.39 4.90 2.23
N ALA A 162 -6.91 3.71 2.55
CA ALA A 162 -7.69 2.90 1.62
C ALA A 162 -8.94 3.64 1.11
N ALA A 163 -9.71 4.24 2.02
CA ALA A 163 -10.87 5.04 1.67
C ALA A 163 -10.50 6.26 0.82
N ALA A 164 -9.40 6.95 1.15
CA ALA A 164 -8.88 8.08 0.36
C ALA A 164 -8.49 7.65 -1.07
N MET A 165 -7.80 6.51 -1.22
CA MET A 165 -7.46 5.97 -2.54
C MET A 165 -8.71 5.68 -3.37
N VAL A 166 -9.72 5.00 -2.79
CA VAL A 166 -10.97 4.69 -3.51
C VAL A 166 -11.67 5.98 -3.97
N ARG A 167 -11.80 7.00 -3.10
CA ARG A 167 -12.38 8.29 -3.49
C ARG A 167 -11.59 8.95 -4.62
N GLY A 168 -10.27 8.92 -4.53
CA GLY A 168 -9.39 9.48 -5.56
C GLY A 168 -9.53 8.76 -6.90
N TYR A 169 -9.56 7.43 -6.93
CA TYR A 169 -9.73 6.69 -8.18
C TYR A 169 -11.12 6.88 -8.80
N GLN A 170 -12.18 6.86 -8.01
CA GLN A 170 -13.55 6.81 -8.49
C GLN A 170 -14.27 8.16 -8.57
N GLY A 171 -13.84 9.15 -7.78
CA GLY A 171 -14.59 10.40 -7.64
C GLY A 171 -16.01 10.16 -7.09
N GLU A 172 -16.90 11.11 -7.32
CA GLU A 172 -18.28 11.04 -6.84
C GLU A 172 -19.21 10.26 -7.79
N ASN A 173 -18.98 10.31 -9.11
CA ASN A 173 -19.84 9.71 -10.11
C ASN A 173 -19.04 9.16 -11.30
N LEU A 174 -18.79 7.87 -11.29
CA LEU A 174 -18.04 7.19 -12.35
C LEU A 174 -18.69 7.33 -13.74
N LYS A 175 -20.01 7.41 -13.83
CA LYS A 175 -20.69 7.49 -15.13
C LYS A 175 -20.49 8.84 -15.80
N GLU A 176 -20.43 9.93 -15.02
CA GLU A 176 -20.35 11.29 -15.53
C GLU A 176 -18.90 11.77 -15.67
N ASP A 177 -18.01 11.30 -14.81
CA ASP A 177 -16.57 11.68 -14.84
C ASP A 177 -15.75 10.63 -15.62
N ASN A 178 -15.49 10.94 -16.89
CA ASN A 178 -14.72 10.06 -17.79
C ASN A 178 -13.22 9.97 -17.42
N TRP A 179 -12.76 10.73 -16.45
CA TRP A 179 -11.36 10.74 -16.01
C TRP A 179 -11.13 9.95 -14.71
N ARG A 180 -12.11 9.13 -14.34
CA ARG A 180 -12.07 8.24 -13.18
C ARG A 180 -12.10 6.78 -13.63
N VAL A 181 -11.60 5.90 -12.75
CA VAL A 181 -11.60 4.46 -12.94
C VAL A 181 -12.22 3.78 -11.72
N ALA A 182 -12.84 2.62 -11.91
CA ALA A 182 -13.34 1.83 -10.79
C ALA A 182 -12.17 1.23 -9.98
N ALA A 183 -12.28 1.26 -8.66
CA ALA A 183 -11.29 0.72 -7.74
C ALA A 183 -11.60 -0.73 -7.38
N CYS A 184 -10.54 -1.53 -7.22
CA CYS A 184 -10.58 -2.92 -6.76
C CYS A 184 -9.77 -3.06 -5.48
N VAL A 185 -10.44 -3.33 -4.36
CA VAL A 185 -9.77 -3.57 -3.08
C VAL A 185 -9.17 -4.97 -3.08
N LYS A 186 -7.89 -5.08 -2.71
CA LYS A 186 -7.16 -6.36 -2.73
C LYS A 186 -6.22 -6.52 -1.54
N HIS A 187 -5.83 -7.75 -1.17
CA HIS A 187 -6.34 -9.06 -1.63
C HIS A 187 -7.20 -9.65 -0.52
N PHE A 188 -8.43 -9.98 -0.79
CA PHE A 188 -9.39 -10.41 0.23
C PHE A 188 -9.26 -11.91 0.52
N ALA A 189 -8.69 -12.33 1.73
CA ALA A 189 -8.31 -11.44 2.81
C ALA A 189 -7.04 -11.92 3.53
N ALA A 190 -6.45 -10.97 4.28
CA ALA A 190 -5.36 -11.24 5.23
C ALA A 190 -4.01 -11.69 4.61
N TYR A 191 -3.76 -11.43 3.33
CA TYR A 191 -2.56 -11.87 2.64
C TYR A 191 -1.26 -11.34 3.26
N GLY A 192 -1.27 -10.15 3.86
CA GLY A 192 -0.14 -9.58 4.61
C GLY A 192 0.25 -10.34 5.88
N GLY A 193 -0.57 -11.31 6.32
CA GLY A 193 -0.31 -12.20 7.46
C GLY A 193 0.44 -13.49 7.10
N ALA A 194 1.00 -13.62 5.90
CA ALA A 194 1.69 -14.82 5.44
C ALA A 194 2.84 -15.25 6.37
N LEU A 195 2.89 -16.52 6.73
CA LEU A 195 3.88 -17.06 7.65
C LEU A 195 5.32 -16.84 7.17
N ALA A 196 6.12 -16.26 8.05
CA ALA A 196 7.54 -15.91 7.82
C ALA A 196 7.76 -14.92 6.66
N GLY A 197 6.75 -14.12 6.31
CA GLY A 197 6.84 -13.15 5.22
C GLY A 197 7.08 -13.79 3.84
N ARG A 198 6.75 -15.06 3.66
CA ARG A 198 6.89 -15.73 2.36
C ARG A 198 5.66 -15.49 1.51
N ASP A 199 5.88 -15.03 0.31
CA ASP A 199 4.79 -14.82 -0.65
C ASP A 199 4.07 -16.13 -0.98
N TYR A 200 2.78 -16.07 -1.29
CA TYR A 200 1.91 -17.22 -1.59
C TYR A 200 1.79 -18.25 -0.46
N ASN A 201 2.23 -17.90 0.75
CA ASN A 201 2.26 -18.85 1.87
C ASN A 201 0.99 -18.80 2.72
N THR A 202 0.85 -19.82 3.55
CA THR A 202 -0.26 -19.98 4.49
C THR A 202 -0.40 -18.76 5.42
N VAL A 203 -1.64 -18.35 5.64
CA VAL A 203 -2.04 -17.46 6.72
C VAL A 203 -2.81 -18.30 7.75
N ASP A 204 -2.43 -18.16 9.01
CA ASP A 204 -3.09 -18.81 10.13
C ASP A 204 -3.28 -17.83 11.27
N MET A 205 -4.54 -17.51 11.57
CA MET A 205 -4.92 -16.62 12.66
C MET A 205 -6.35 -16.93 13.12
N SER A 206 -6.70 -16.49 14.33
CA SER A 206 -8.06 -16.59 14.81
C SER A 206 -9.01 -15.69 14.00
N GLU A 207 -10.29 -16.08 13.90
CA GLU A 207 -11.33 -15.23 13.30
C GLU A 207 -11.41 -13.86 13.99
N ARG A 208 -11.27 -13.82 15.32
CA ARG A 208 -11.22 -12.57 16.09
C ARG A 208 -10.11 -11.64 15.60
N GLN A 209 -8.88 -12.15 15.43
CA GLN A 209 -7.76 -11.36 14.92
C GLN A 209 -7.99 -10.90 13.48
N LEU A 210 -8.54 -11.77 12.63
CA LEU A 210 -8.92 -11.43 11.26
C LEU A 210 -9.91 -10.25 11.26
N ARG A 211 -10.97 -10.32 12.06
CA ARG A 211 -12.02 -9.29 12.15
C ARG A 211 -11.52 -7.98 12.74
N GLU A 212 -10.65 -8.04 13.73
CA GLU A 212 -10.19 -6.86 14.46
C GLU A 212 -9.06 -6.11 13.73
N MET A 213 -8.14 -6.84 13.09
CA MET A 213 -6.91 -6.27 12.56
C MET A 213 -6.88 -6.20 11.02
N TYR A 214 -7.34 -7.24 10.34
CA TYR A 214 -7.15 -7.35 8.89
C TYR A 214 -8.36 -6.91 8.07
N LEU A 215 -9.58 -7.21 8.49
CA LEU A 215 -10.79 -6.84 7.75
C LEU A 215 -11.13 -5.34 7.74
N PRO A 216 -10.74 -4.50 8.72
CA PRO A 216 -11.09 -3.08 8.72
C PRO A 216 -10.67 -2.30 7.47
N GLY A 217 -9.47 -2.54 6.95
CA GLY A 217 -8.97 -1.88 5.73
C GLY A 217 -9.85 -2.18 4.51
N TYR A 218 -10.25 -3.45 4.33
CA TYR A 218 -11.16 -3.84 3.25
C TYR A 218 -12.52 -3.17 3.42
N LYS A 219 -13.10 -3.26 4.63
CA LYS A 219 -14.39 -2.63 4.93
C LYS A 219 -14.39 -1.14 4.62
N ALA A 220 -13.32 -0.43 5.02
CA ALA A 220 -13.20 1.01 4.74
C ALA A 220 -13.14 1.33 3.24
N GLY A 221 -12.42 0.53 2.45
CA GLY A 221 -12.40 0.67 1.00
C GLY A 221 -13.77 0.40 0.35
N LEU A 222 -14.51 -0.58 0.86
CA LEU A 222 -15.87 -0.89 0.40
C LEU A 222 -16.86 0.21 0.79
N ASP A 223 -16.78 0.72 2.01
CA ASP A 223 -17.63 1.82 2.48
C ASP A 223 -17.37 3.13 1.71
N ALA A 224 -16.14 3.32 1.21
CA ALA A 224 -15.81 4.40 0.29
C ALA A 224 -16.33 4.17 -1.14
N GLY A 225 -16.96 3.02 -1.42
CA GLY A 225 -17.67 2.74 -2.65
C GLY A 225 -16.91 1.94 -3.69
N ALA A 226 -15.82 1.25 -3.32
CA ALA A 226 -15.07 0.39 -4.25
C ALA A 226 -16.00 -0.58 -5.00
N LYS A 227 -15.75 -0.76 -6.28
CA LYS A 227 -16.62 -1.54 -7.19
C LYS A 227 -16.21 -3.00 -7.34
N LEU A 228 -14.96 -3.31 -7.04
CA LEU A 228 -14.42 -4.66 -7.13
C LEU A 228 -13.67 -5.05 -5.87
N VAL A 229 -13.59 -6.37 -5.67
CA VAL A 229 -12.72 -7.03 -4.70
C VAL A 229 -11.95 -8.13 -5.43
N MET A 230 -10.63 -8.22 -5.17
CA MET A 230 -9.80 -9.32 -5.68
C MET A 230 -9.54 -10.34 -4.58
N THR A 231 -9.63 -11.64 -4.91
CA THR A 231 -9.31 -12.72 -3.97
C THR A 231 -7.82 -12.75 -3.66
N SER A 232 -7.45 -13.33 -2.52
CA SER A 232 -6.04 -13.54 -2.16
C SER A 232 -5.57 -14.96 -2.47
N PHE A 233 -4.25 -15.15 -2.56
CA PHE A 233 -3.63 -16.46 -2.82
C PHE A 233 -3.56 -17.37 -1.59
N ASN A 234 -3.59 -16.81 -0.39
CA ASN A 234 -3.44 -17.54 0.87
C ASN A 234 -4.70 -18.27 1.30
N THR A 235 -4.55 -19.10 2.31
CA THR A 235 -5.67 -19.71 3.03
C THR A 235 -6.20 -18.80 4.13
N VAL A 236 -7.50 -18.91 4.41
CA VAL A 236 -8.15 -18.37 5.61
C VAL A 236 -8.84 -19.53 6.31
N ASP A 237 -8.48 -19.80 7.56
CA ASP A 237 -8.98 -20.97 8.33
C ASP A 237 -8.79 -22.30 7.57
N GLY A 238 -7.62 -22.48 6.93
CA GLY A 238 -7.28 -23.69 6.20
C GLY A 238 -7.94 -23.82 4.81
N ILE A 239 -8.79 -22.88 4.40
CA ILE A 239 -9.46 -22.89 3.10
C ILE A 239 -8.82 -21.80 2.22
N PRO A 240 -8.33 -22.12 1.00
CA PRO A 240 -7.85 -21.11 0.06
C PRO A 240 -8.92 -20.03 -0.17
N ALA A 241 -8.54 -18.76 -0.07
CA ALA A 241 -9.48 -17.65 -0.12
C ALA A 241 -10.40 -17.73 -1.35
N THR A 242 -9.86 -17.99 -2.54
CA THR A 242 -10.62 -18.08 -3.80
C THR A 242 -11.75 -19.12 -3.78
N GLY A 243 -11.64 -20.18 -2.97
CA GLY A 243 -12.66 -21.21 -2.78
C GLY A 243 -13.46 -21.09 -1.48
N ASN A 244 -13.26 -20.03 -0.70
CA ASN A 244 -13.81 -19.88 0.65
C ASN A 244 -15.19 -19.22 0.62
N GLN A 245 -16.24 -20.05 0.63
CA GLN A 245 -17.63 -19.58 0.61
C GLN A 245 -17.99 -18.71 1.83
N TRP A 246 -17.51 -19.04 3.05
CA TRP A 246 -17.73 -18.23 4.25
C TRP A 246 -17.18 -16.81 4.05
N LEU A 247 -15.96 -16.70 3.53
CA LEU A 247 -15.29 -15.41 3.35
C LEU A 247 -16.06 -14.49 2.38
N PHE A 248 -16.55 -15.04 1.24
CA PHE A 248 -17.22 -14.23 0.23
C PHE A 248 -18.73 -14.13 0.42
N ARG A 249 -19.43 -15.22 0.76
CA ARG A 249 -20.90 -15.18 0.89
C ARG A 249 -21.32 -14.61 2.24
N ASP A 250 -20.72 -15.06 3.34
CA ASP A 250 -21.14 -14.62 4.66
C ASP A 250 -20.50 -13.29 5.04
N VAL A 251 -19.16 -13.18 5.03
CA VAL A 251 -18.48 -11.94 5.46
C VAL A 251 -18.65 -10.83 4.42
N LEU A 252 -18.22 -11.05 3.15
CA LEU A 252 -18.20 -9.98 2.16
C LEU A 252 -19.62 -9.56 1.73
N ARG A 253 -20.47 -10.52 1.34
CA ARG A 253 -21.81 -10.21 0.81
C ARG A 253 -22.81 -9.90 1.93
N ASN A 254 -22.95 -10.78 2.93
CA ASN A 254 -24.00 -10.64 3.93
C ASN A 254 -23.64 -9.62 5.01
N GLU A 255 -22.44 -9.72 5.63
CA GLU A 255 -22.09 -8.82 6.72
C GLU A 255 -21.65 -7.42 6.22
N PHE A 256 -20.82 -7.34 5.17
CA PHE A 256 -20.34 -6.07 4.63
C PHE A 256 -21.30 -5.44 3.62
N GLY A 257 -22.26 -6.21 3.10
CA GLY A 257 -23.26 -5.72 2.13
C GLY A 257 -22.68 -5.41 0.75
N PHE A 258 -21.57 -6.04 0.36
CA PHE A 258 -20.93 -5.75 -0.92
C PHE A 258 -21.68 -6.35 -2.10
N GLU A 259 -22.11 -5.51 -3.04
CA GLU A 259 -22.86 -5.90 -4.23
C GLU A 259 -22.02 -5.86 -5.54
N GLY A 260 -20.77 -5.41 -5.47
CA GLY A 260 -19.88 -5.29 -6.62
C GLY A 260 -19.29 -6.62 -7.09
N VAL A 261 -18.31 -6.56 -7.97
CA VAL A 261 -17.68 -7.71 -8.63
C VAL A 261 -16.55 -8.30 -7.77
N VAL A 262 -16.49 -9.63 -7.68
CA VAL A 262 -15.36 -10.37 -7.13
C VAL A 262 -14.54 -10.95 -8.29
N ILE A 263 -13.29 -10.60 -8.40
CA ILE A 263 -12.33 -11.14 -9.37
C ILE A 263 -11.31 -12.02 -8.67
N SER A 264 -10.92 -13.15 -9.25
CA SER A 264 -9.80 -13.94 -8.74
C SER A 264 -8.48 -13.18 -8.95
N ASP A 265 -7.46 -13.48 -8.15
CA ASP A 265 -6.09 -13.13 -8.50
C ASP A 265 -5.59 -14.04 -9.64
N TRP A 266 -4.40 -13.73 -10.19
CA TRP A 266 -3.81 -14.41 -11.35
C TRP A 266 -3.69 -15.91 -11.14
N GLY A 267 -4.47 -16.68 -11.86
CA GLY A 267 -4.47 -18.15 -11.78
C GLY A 267 -5.03 -18.75 -10.50
N ALA A 268 -5.54 -17.95 -9.57
CA ALA A 268 -5.90 -18.39 -8.22
C ALA A 268 -7.03 -19.43 -8.16
N ILE A 269 -7.90 -19.51 -9.19
CA ILE A 269 -8.90 -20.60 -9.27
C ILE A 269 -8.18 -21.94 -9.50
N LYS A 270 -7.26 -22.00 -10.44
CA LYS A 270 -6.50 -23.23 -10.72
C LYS A 270 -5.60 -23.66 -9.55
N GLU A 271 -5.14 -22.69 -8.74
CA GLU A 271 -4.32 -22.94 -7.56
C GLU A 271 -5.06 -23.71 -6.45
N LEU A 272 -6.39 -23.83 -6.49
CA LEU A 272 -7.13 -24.73 -5.60
C LEU A 272 -6.69 -26.20 -5.72
N ILE A 273 -6.09 -26.58 -6.86
CA ILE A 273 -5.55 -27.93 -7.09
C ILE A 273 -4.25 -28.16 -6.29
N PRO A 274 -3.19 -27.37 -6.44
CA PRO A 274 -1.98 -27.55 -5.62
C PRO A 274 -2.21 -27.28 -4.12
N HIS A 275 -3.21 -26.48 -3.75
CA HIS A 275 -3.66 -26.38 -2.35
C HIS A 275 -4.26 -27.68 -1.81
N GLY A 276 -4.62 -28.64 -2.68
CA GLY A 276 -5.16 -29.93 -2.31
C GLY A 276 -6.65 -29.95 -1.91
N VAL A 277 -7.39 -28.87 -2.27
CA VAL A 277 -8.85 -28.78 -2.01
C VAL A 277 -9.67 -29.07 -3.26
N ALA A 278 -9.08 -29.01 -4.44
CA ALA A 278 -9.69 -29.47 -5.69
C ALA A 278 -8.82 -30.58 -6.32
N LYS A 279 -9.44 -31.61 -6.87
CA LYS A 279 -8.73 -32.70 -7.55
C LYS A 279 -8.33 -32.40 -8.99
N ASP A 280 -9.11 -31.48 -9.62
CA ASP A 280 -9.01 -31.09 -11.03
C ASP A 280 -9.60 -29.70 -11.26
N GLU A 281 -9.41 -29.13 -12.46
CA GLU A 281 -9.90 -27.82 -12.85
C GLU A 281 -11.44 -27.72 -12.79
N LYS A 282 -12.15 -28.80 -13.06
CA LYS A 282 -13.62 -28.86 -12.96
C LYS A 282 -14.08 -28.63 -11.51
N GLN A 283 -13.44 -29.30 -10.54
CA GLN A 283 -13.75 -29.09 -9.13
C GLN A 283 -13.30 -27.70 -8.65
N ALA A 284 -12.19 -27.18 -9.16
CA ALA A 284 -11.75 -25.80 -8.89
C ALA A 284 -12.79 -24.77 -9.35
N ALA A 285 -13.31 -24.90 -10.59
CA ALA A 285 -14.37 -24.05 -11.10
C ALA A 285 -15.64 -24.12 -10.24
N GLU A 286 -16.05 -25.33 -9.82
CA GLU A 286 -17.23 -25.53 -8.95
C GLU A 286 -17.07 -24.81 -7.59
N LEU A 287 -15.91 -24.96 -6.95
CA LEU A 287 -15.64 -24.34 -5.66
C LEU A 287 -15.63 -22.81 -5.77
N ALA A 288 -14.96 -22.26 -6.78
CA ALA A 288 -14.84 -20.82 -6.96
C ALA A 288 -16.18 -20.14 -7.28
N ILE A 289 -16.97 -20.67 -8.20
CA ILE A 289 -18.29 -20.09 -8.55
C ILE A 289 -19.28 -20.17 -7.36
N LYS A 290 -19.24 -21.28 -6.59
CA LYS A 290 -20.04 -21.41 -5.37
C LYS A 290 -19.60 -20.47 -4.27
N ALA A 291 -18.28 -20.21 -4.15
CA ALA A 291 -17.76 -19.23 -3.23
C ALA A 291 -18.21 -17.81 -3.61
N GLY A 292 -18.50 -17.53 -4.87
CA GLY A 292 -18.97 -16.23 -5.35
C GLY A 292 -17.90 -15.40 -6.07
N VAL A 293 -16.91 -16.06 -6.65
CA VAL A 293 -15.93 -15.43 -7.56
C VAL A 293 -16.60 -15.23 -8.91
N ASP A 294 -16.72 -13.97 -9.36
CA ASP A 294 -17.45 -13.58 -10.56
C ASP A 294 -16.55 -13.62 -11.81
N ILE A 295 -15.26 -13.25 -11.69
CA ILE A 295 -14.33 -13.21 -12.83
C ILE A 295 -13.14 -14.10 -12.54
N GLU A 296 -12.82 -14.99 -13.48
CA GLU A 296 -11.61 -15.80 -13.51
C GLU A 296 -10.48 -15.05 -14.23
N MET A 297 -9.36 -14.81 -13.54
CA MET A 297 -8.18 -14.15 -14.12
C MET A 297 -7.18 -15.18 -14.60
N MET A 298 -6.89 -15.18 -15.91
CA MET A 298 -5.77 -15.87 -16.55
C MET A 298 -5.71 -17.40 -16.40
N THR A 299 -6.86 -18.06 -16.15
CA THR A 299 -7.05 -19.50 -16.33
C THR A 299 -8.38 -19.76 -17.04
N THR A 300 -8.70 -21.01 -17.34
CA THR A 300 -9.85 -21.39 -18.18
C THR A 300 -10.80 -22.37 -17.51
N CYS A 301 -10.75 -22.45 -16.17
CA CYS A 301 -11.60 -23.39 -15.44
C CYS A 301 -13.09 -23.09 -15.68
N TYR A 302 -13.48 -21.83 -15.79
CA TYR A 302 -14.86 -21.43 -16.05
C TYR A 302 -15.31 -21.76 -17.48
N PRO A 303 -14.65 -21.27 -18.54
CA PRO A 303 -15.08 -21.60 -19.90
C PRO A 303 -15.03 -23.10 -20.22
N ASP A 304 -14.11 -23.84 -19.61
CA ASP A 304 -13.96 -25.26 -19.91
C ASP A 304 -14.98 -26.14 -19.17
N TYR A 305 -15.46 -25.76 -17.98
CA TYR A 305 -16.20 -26.67 -17.10
C TYR A 305 -17.53 -26.17 -16.55
N LEU A 306 -17.87 -24.86 -16.53
CA LEU A 306 -19.13 -24.39 -15.93
C LEU A 306 -20.36 -24.94 -16.67
N LYS A 307 -20.30 -25.07 -17.99
CA LYS A 307 -21.39 -25.62 -18.76
C LYS A 307 -21.67 -27.09 -18.42
N GLU A 308 -20.60 -27.89 -18.32
CA GLU A 308 -20.70 -29.31 -17.93
C GLU A 308 -21.22 -29.45 -16.49
N LEU A 309 -20.73 -28.61 -15.56
CA LEU A 309 -21.21 -28.58 -14.17
C LEU A 309 -22.69 -28.22 -14.06
N LEU A 310 -23.19 -27.33 -14.94
CA LEU A 310 -24.62 -26.99 -15.03
C LEU A 310 -25.43 -28.17 -15.56
N GLU A 311 -24.99 -28.83 -16.63
CA GLU A 311 -25.63 -29.99 -17.22
C GLU A 311 -25.69 -31.19 -16.24
N GLU A 312 -24.68 -31.35 -15.39
CA GLU A 312 -24.65 -32.35 -14.31
C GLU A 312 -25.51 -31.95 -13.09
N GLY A 313 -26.05 -30.75 -13.04
CA GLY A 313 -26.84 -30.25 -11.91
C GLY A 313 -26.01 -29.98 -10.65
N ARG A 314 -24.68 -29.81 -10.77
CA ARG A 314 -23.76 -29.54 -9.66
C ARG A 314 -23.71 -28.07 -9.27
N ILE A 315 -24.05 -27.19 -10.21
CA ILE A 315 -24.25 -25.76 -9.98
C ILE A 315 -25.62 -25.35 -10.57
N ALA A 316 -26.19 -24.26 -10.04
CA ALA A 316 -27.39 -23.65 -10.59
C ALA A 316 -27.02 -22.54 -11.59
N GLU A 317 -27.78 -22.36 -12.66
CA GLU A 317 -27.54 -21.27 -13.62
C GLU A 317 -27.60 -19.90 -12.96
N THR A 318 -28.38 -19.76 -11.90
CA THR A 318 -28.45 -18.51 -11.11
C THR A 318 -27.12 -18.02 -10.58
N LEU A 319 -26.15 -18.91 -10.31
CA LEU A 319 -24.79 -18.49 -9.89
C LEU A 319 -24.05 -17.78 -11.02
N ILE A 320 -24.24 -18.27 -12.25
CA ILE A 320 -23.65 -17.65 -13.46
C ILE A 320 -24.37 -16.32 -13.74
N ASP A 321 -25.70 -16.31 -13.68
CA ASP A 321 -26.51 -15.10 -13.90
C ASP A 321 -26.18 -13.98 -12.90
N GLU A 322 -26.01 -14.32 -11.63
CA GLU A 322 -25.57 -13.36 -10.58
C GLU A 322 -24.22 -12.73 -10.93
N ALA A 323 -23.24 -13.54 -11.34
CA ALA A 323 -21.90 -13.05 -11.68
C ALA A 323 -21.95 -12.15 -12.93
N VAL A 324 -22.63 -12.58 -13.99
CA VAL A 324 -22.84 -11.78 -15.21
C VAL A 324 -23.54 -10.46 -14.89
N MET A 325 -24.60 -10.50 -14.08
CA MET A 325 -25.35 -9.30 -13.71
C MET A 325 -24.45 -8.27 -12.99
N ARG A 326 -23.57 -8.68 -12.07
CA ARG A 326 -22.64 -7.77 -11.39
C ARG A 326 -21.65 -7.13 -12.38
N ILE A 327 -21.14 -7.91 -13.34
CA ILE A 327 -20.23 -7.41 -14.37
C ILE A 327 -20.96 -6.42 -15.29
N LEU A 328 -22.18 -6.71 -15.72
CA LEU A 328 -22.97 -5.81 -16.55
C LEU A 328 -23.37 -4.52 -15.79
N LYS A 329 -23.70 -4.62 -14.49
CA LYS A 329 -23.94 -3.44 -13.65
C LYS A 329 -22.70 -2.55 -13.60
N LEU A 330 -21.50 -3.12 -13.40
CA LEU A 330 -20.25 -2.37 -13.39
C LEU A 330 -20.00 -1.67 -14.75
N LYS A 331 -20.19 -2.39 -15.87
CA LYS A 331 -20.09 -1.79 -17.22
C LYS A 331 -21.07 -0.63 -17.42
N ASN A 332 -22.28 -0.76 -16.87
CA ASN A 332 -23.30 0.28 -16.92
C ASN A 332 -22.99 1.48 -16.02
N GLU A 333 -22.46 1.26 -14.82
CA GLU A 333 -22.02 2.32 -13.91
C GLU A 333 -20.84 3.11 -14.47
N LEU A 334 -19.99 2.47 -15.26
CA LEU A 334 -18.93 3.12 -16.03
C LEU A 334 -19.46 3.83 -17.30
N GLY A 335 -20.74 3.68 -17.65
CA GLY A 335 -21.31 4.30 -18.87
C GLY A 335 -20.87 3.66 -20.18
N LEU A 336 -20.32 2.44 -20.16
CA LEU A 336 -19.74 1.79 -21.34
C LEU A 336 -20.79 1.40 -22.40
N PHE A 337 -22.04 1.19 -22.00
CA PHE A 337 -23.13 0.94 -22.97
C PHE A 337 -23.50 2.17 -23.77
N GLU A 338 -23.32 3.35 -23.22
CA GLU A 338 -23.55 4.63 -23.89
C GLU A 338 -22.29 5.09 -24.66
N ASN A 339 -21.10 4.85 -24.09
CA ASN A 339 -19.81 5.19 -24.70
C ASN A 339 -18.77 4.09 -24.42
N PRO A 340 -18.62 3.08 -25.29
CA PRO A 340 -17.65 2.00 -25.10
C PRO A 340 -16.18 2.46 -25.14
N TYR A 341 -15.91 3.65 -25.66
CA TYR A 341 -14.58 4.27 -25.73
C TYR A 341 -14.35 5.31 -24.62
N ARG A 342 -15.11 5.22 -23.55
CA ARG A 342 -15.03 6.12 -22.39
C ARG A 342 -13.59 6.41 -22.00
N GLY A 343 -13.28 7.70 -21.80
CA GLY A 343 -11.96 8.17 -21.36
C GLY A 343 -10.90 8.22 -22.47
N ALA A 344 -10.83 7.21 -23.33
CA ALA A 344 -9.78 7.10 -24.35
C ALA A 344 -9.75 8.31 -25.31
N ASP A 345 -8.71 9.14 -25.21
CA ASP A 345 -8.55 10.36 -25.99
C ASP A 345 -7.05 10.64 -26.21
N GLU A 346 -6.57 10.53 -27.45
CA GLU A 346 -5.16 10.64 -27.81
C GLU A 346 -4.61 12.06 -27.55
N GLN A 347 -5.45 13.10 -27.70
CA GLN A 347 -5.03 14.47 -27.44
C GLN A 347 -4.92 14.70 -25.93
N ALA A 348 -5.94 14.32 -25.16
CA ALA A 348 -5.91 14.41 -23.71
C ALA A 348 -4.78 13.57 -23.11
N GLU A 349 -4.52 12.37 -23.64
CA GLU A 349 -3.41 11.52 -23.24
C GLU A 349 -2.06 12.23 -23.38
N ALA A 350 -1.82 12.88 -24.51
CA ALA A 350 -0.59 13.61 -24.76
C ALA A 350 -0.43 14.87 -23.87
N GLU A 351 -1.53 15.51 -23.47
CA GLU A 351 -1.52 16.72 -22.63
C GLU A 351 -1.42 16.42 -21.13
N VAL A 352 -2.01 15.29 -20.68
CA VAL A 352 -2.19 14.96 -19.27
C VAL A 352 -1.02 14.17 -18.71
N ILE A 353 -0.54 13.16 -19.45
CA ILE A 353 0.51 12.25 -18.98
C ILE A 353 1.81 13.02 -18.74
N LEU A 354 2.40 12.81 -17.53
CA LEU A 354 3.64 13.47 -17.09
C LEU A 354 3.57 15.02 -17.19
N SER A 355 2.38 15.60 -17.12
CA SER A 355 2.23 17.04 -17.13
C SER A 355 3.05 17.69 -16.01
N LYS A 356 3.42 18.95 -16.18
CA LYS A 356 4.15 19.70 -15.16
C LYS A 356 3.42 19.71 -13.82
N GLU A 357 2.09 19.82 -13.85
CA GLU A 357 1.25 19.75 -12.64
C GLU A 357 1.37 18.41 -11.94
N HIS A 358 1.25 17.29 -12.67
CA HIS A 358 1.36 15.94 -12.12
C HIS A 358 2.73 15.69 -11.49
N ARG A 359 3.79 16.08 -12.17
CA ARG A 359 5.17 15.97 -11.66
C ARG A 359 5.39 16.83 -10.40
N GLU A 360 4.86 18.05 -10.35
CA GLU A 360 4.98 18.91 -9.15
C GLU A 360 4.23 18.32 -7.96
N ILE A 361 3.06 17.71 -8.17
CA ILE A 361 2.30 17.04 -7.11
C ILE A 361 3.04 15.76 -6.67
N ALA A 362 3.60 14.97 -7.60
CA ALA A 362 4.41 13.81 -7.28
C ALA A 362 5.62 14.19 -6.41
N LYS A 363 6.32 15.30 -6.73
CA LYS A 363 7.40 15.82 -5.90
C LYS A 363 6.94 16.17 -4.48
N LYS A 364 5.82 16.89 -4.34
CA LYS A 364 5.28 17.28 -3.03
C LYS A 364 4.89 16.07 -2.18
N ILE A 365 4.30 15.05 -2.80
CA ILE A 365 3.95 13.81 -2.08
C ILE A 365 5.22 13.04 -1.69
N ALA A 366 6.22 12.98 -2.56
CA ALA A 366 7.51 12.39 -2.23
C ALA A 366 8.21 13.09 -1.05
N GLN A 367 8.18 14.42 -0.99
CA GLN A 367 8.69 15.19 0.15
C GLN A 367 8.00 14.83 1.47
N LYS A 368 6.66 14.70 1.44
CA LYS A 368 5.85 14.33 2.62
C LYS A 368 6.06 12.89 3.08
N SER A 369 6.50 12.00 2.20
CA SER A 369 6.64 10.56 2.46
C SER A 369 7.99 10.16 3.02
N MET A 370 9.05 10.93 2.75
CA MET A 370 10.40 10.62 3.23
C MET A 370 10.53 10.88 4.72
N VAL A 371 11.23 9.98 5.43
CA VAL A 371 11.34 10.03 6.89
C VAL A 371 12.77 10.29 7.31
N LEU A 372 13.01 11.36 8.05
CA LEU A 372 14.28 11.62 8.70
C LEU A 372 14.40 10.75 9.96
N LEU A 373 15.24 9.71 9.90
CA LEU A 373 15.38 8.74 10.99
C LEU A 373 16.45 9.18 12.01
N LYS A 374 17.50 9.88 11.55
CA LYS A 374 18.59 10.33 12.41
C LYS A 374 19.15 11.66 11.89
N ASN A 375 19.46 12.59 12.81
CA ASN A 375 20.14 13.84 12.48
C ASN A 375 20.96 14.35 13.70
N GLU A 376 22.26 14.12 13.68
CA GLU A 376 23.19 14.66 14.66
C GLU A 376 23.70 16.07 14.23
N ASN A 377 22.77 16.97 13.94
CA ASN A 377 23.02 18.35 13.46
C ASN A 377 23.86 18.41 12.18
N ILE A 378 23.78 17.38 11.32
CA ILE A 378 24.48 17.35 10.03
C ILE A 378 23.63 17.94 8.90
N LEU A 379 22.31 17.84 9.00
CA LEU A 379 21.31 18.38 8.07
C LEU A 379 20.57 19.57 8.69
N PRO A 380 20.04 20.51 7.88
CA PRO A 380 20.20 20.60 6.42
C PRO A 380 21.60 21.06 5.99
N PHE A 381 21.95 20.80 4.72
CA PHE A 381 23.15 21.35 4.10
C PHE A 381 22.97 22.81 3.71
N THR A 382 24.08 23.55 3.68
CA THR A 382 24.12 24.89 3.11
C THR A 382 24.65 24.84 1.67
N PRO A 383 24.26 25.77 0.76
CA PRO A 383 24.75 25.78 -0.61
C PRO A 383 26.26 25.97 -0.76
N GLN A 384 26.93 26.47 0.29
CA GLN A 384 28.38 26.73 0.32
C GLN A 384 29.20 25.48 0.68
N GLU A 385 28.61 24.52 1.35
CA GLU A 385 29.29 23.28 1.72
C GLU A 385 29.56 22.42 0.49
N LYS A 386 30.76 21.84 0.46
CA LYS A 386 31.15 20.90 -0.58
C LYS A 386 30.66 19.50 -0.22
N ILE A 387 29.72 18.98 -0.95
CA ILE A 387 29.05 17.72 -0.69
C ILE A 387 29.49 16.66 -1.70
N ALA A 388 29.98 15.54 -1.22
CA ALA A 388 30.17 14.35 -2.06
C ALA A 388 28.88 13.54 -2.12
N LEU A 389 28.42 13.22 -3.33
CA LEU A 389 27.30 12.32 -3.59
C LEU A 389 27.84 11.01 -4.15
N VAL A 390 27.79 9.96 -3.35
CA VAL A 390 28.33 8.64 -3.68
C VAL A 390 27.31 7.54 -3.39
N GLY A 391 27.60 6.33 -3.85
CA GLY A 391 26.72 5.19 -3.65
C GLY A 391 25.86 4.87 -4.85
N PRO A 392 25.33 3.63 -4.93
CA PRO A 392 24.59 3.12 -6.09
C PRO A 392 23.32 3.90 -6.37
N GLY A 393 22.66 4.44 -5.33
CA GLY A 393 21.43 5.22 -5.45
C GLY A 393 21.64 6.70 -5.85
N ALA A 394 22.88 7.23 -5.84
CA ALA A 394 23.12 8.68 -6.04
C ALA A 394 22.72 9.15 -7.45
N GLN A 395 23.06 8.37 -8.47
CA GLN A 395 22.76 8.65 -9.88
C GLN A 395 21.63 7.77 -10.43
N SER A 396 21.16 6.80 -9.63
CA SER A 396 20.16 5.84 -10.07
C SER A 396 18.83 6.54 -10.39
N GLN A 397 18.24 6.11 -11.49
CA GLN A 397 16.85 6.39 -11.86
C GLN A 397 15.94 5.19 -11.56
N ASP A 398 16.50 4.10 -11.05
CA ASP A 398 15.77 2.92 -10.56
C ASP A 398 15.22 3.20 -9.15
N ILE A 399 14.28 4.14 -9.09
CA ILE A 399 13.66 4.64 -7.87
C ILE A 399 12.12 4.65 -7.94
N LEU A 400 11.57 4.07 -9.01
CA LEU A 400 10.12 4.00 -9.19
C LEU A 400 9.47 2.97 -8.27
N GLY A 401 10.14 1.84 -8.04
CA GLY A 401 9.61 0.71 -7.29
C GLY A 401 8.86 -0.30 -8.15
N ALA A 402 8.54 -1.45 -7.58
CA ALA A 402 7.69 -2.44 -8.21
C ALA A 402 6.28 -1.88 -8.46
N TRP A 403 5.53 -2.50 -9.38
CA TRP A 403 4.18 -2.05 -9.76
C TRP A 403 4.12 -0.61 -10.27
N SER A 404 5.18 -0.13 -10.90
CA SER A 404 5.24 1.19 -11.57
C SER A 404 4.74 1.18 -13.02
N TRP A 405 4.07 0.17 -13.41
CA TRP A 405 3.48 -0.24 -14.68
C TRP A 405 3.98 0.46 -15.95
N GLN A 406 3.41 1.64 -16.29
CA GLN A 406 3.83 2.41 -17.49
C GLN A 406 4.95 3.40 -17.18
N GLY A 407 5.40 3.49 -15.92
CA GLY A 407 6.52 4.35 -15.53
C GLY A 407 7.82 3.95 -16.24
N LYS A 408 8.60 4.95 -16.64
CA LYS A 408 9.92 4.73 -17.27
C LYS A 408 11.01 5.27 -16.36
N LYS A 409 12.02 4.45 -16.09
CA LYS A 409 13.17 4.83 -15.25
C LYS A 409 13.84 6.10 -15.76
N GLU A 410 13.96 6.24 -17.09
CA GLU A 410 14.60 7.39 -17.76
C GLU A 410 13.87 8.72 -17.50
N GLU A 411 12.63 8.67 -17.06
CA GLU A 411 11.81 9.86 -16.72
C GLU A 411 11.94 10.28 -15.26
N ALA A 412 12.52 9.40 -14.42
CA ALA A 412 12.78 9.67 -13.01
C ALA A 412 13.98 10.62 -12.83
N ILE A 413 13.89 11.45 -11.81
CA ILE A 413 14.96 12.38 -11.45
C ILE A 413 15.84 11.72 -10.37
N SER A 414 17.12 11.52 -10.66
CA SER A 414 18.10 11.02 -9.69
C SER A 414 18.43 12.06 -8.61
N LEU A 415 18.99 11.62 -7.47
CA LEU A 415 19.45 12.54 -6.42
C LEU A 415 20.46 13.56 -6.94
N VAL A 416 21.43 13.11 -7.74
CA VAL A 416 22.44 14.01 -8.34
C VAL A 416 21.78 15.08 -9.21
N ALA A 417 20.85 14.69 -10.06
CA ALA A 417 20.13 15.65 -10.92
C ALA A 417 19.28 16.64 -10.13
N GLY A 418 18.69 16.21 -9.02
CA GLY A 418 17.97 17.08 -8.08
C GLY A 418 18.92 18.07 -7.38
N ALA A 419 20.02 17.57 -6.82
CA ALA A 419 21.01 18.38 -6.08
C ALA A 419 21.68 19.44 -6.96
N GLN A 420 21.98 19.12 -8.21
CA GLN A 420 22.58 20.07 -9.19
C GLN A 420 21.72 21.31 -9.43
N LYS A 421 20.43 21.27 -9.13
CA LYS A 421 19.53 22.44 -9.20
C LYS A 421 19.69 23.39 -8.01
N LEU A 422 20.24 22.91 -6.89
CA LEU A 422 20.32 23.62 -5.61
C LEU A 422 21.72 24.18 -5.33
N THR A 423 22.77 23.51 -5.81
CA THR A 423 24.17 23.91 -5.58
C THR A 423 25.08 23.46 -6.70
N THR A 424 26.18 24.19 -6.88
CA THR A 424 27.30 23.82 -7.76
C THR A 424 28.48 23.17 -7.00
N ASN A 425 28.42 23.13 -5.66
CA ASN A 425 29.49 22.61 -4.81
C ASN A 425 29.34 21.08 -4.58
N LEU A 426 29.20 20.32 -5.67
CA LEU A 426 29.03 18.88 -5.64
C LEU A 426 30.29 18.15 -6.15
N LEU A 427 30.66 17.10 -5.44
CA LEU A 427 31.58 16.07 -5.91
C LEU A 427 30.78 14.82 -6.21
N VAL A 428 30.73 14.42 -7.47
CA VAL A 428 29.92 13.29 -7.92
C VAL A 428 30.86 12.24 -8.53
N ALA A 429 30.72 10.99 -8.12
CA ALA A 429 31.47 9.88 -8.71
C ALA A 429 31.14 9.74 -10.18
N GLN A 430 32.14 9.49 -11.04
CA GLN A 430 31.91 9.22 -12.46
C GLN A 430 31.26 7.85 -12.63
N GLU A 431 31.71 6.86 -11.86
CA GLU A 431 31.12 5.53 -11.81
C GLU A 431 30.70 5.25 -10.36
N PRO A 432 29.39 5.30 -10.02
CA PRO A 432 28.93 4.91 -8.70
C PRO A 432 29.26 3.42 -8.47
N PHE A 433 29.60 3.06 -7.24
CA PHE A 433 29.81 1.65 -6.93
C PHE A 433 28.50 0.87 -6.98
N ASP A 434 28.60 -0.37 -7.46
CA ASP A 434 27.45 -1.25 -7.67
C ASP A 434 26.79 -1.71 -6.35
N TYR A 435 25.51 -2.06 -6.40
CA TYR A 435 24.75 -2.54 -5.24
C TYR A 435 25.32 -3.82 -4.62
N PHE A 436 25.86 -4.73 -5.44
CA PHE A 436 26.30 -6.07 -5.02
C PHE A 436 27.79 -6.30 -5.23
N GLU A 437 28.36 -5.78 -6.32
CA GLU A 437 29.72 -6.06 -6.74
C GLU A 437 30.51 -4.77 -7.04
N PRO A 438 30.74 -3.90 -6.01
CA PRO A 438 31.50 -2.67 -6.22
C PRO A 438 32.93 -2.97 -6.68
N THR A 439 33.38 -2.33 -7.75
CA THR A 439 34.74 -2.43 -8.23
C THR A 439 35.71 -1.69 -7.31
N ALA A 440 36.98 -2.14 -7.25
CA ALA A 440 38.00 -1.44 -6.47
C ALA A 440 38.17 0.03 -6.91
N ALA A 441 38.07 0.31 -8.20
CA ALA A 441 38.18 1.66 -8.76
C ALA A 441 37.03 2.57 -8.28
N ALA A 442 35.79 2.08 -8.32
CA ALA A 442 34.62 2.84 -7.83
C ALA A 442 34.71 3.10 -6.30
N ILE A 443 35.19 2.12 -5.53
CA ILE A 443 35.44 2.32 -4.07
C ILE A 443 36.51 3.40 -3.85
N GLU A 444 37.66 3.31 -4.55
CA GLU A 444 38.75 4.28 -4.42
C GLU A 444 38.29 5.70 -4.81
N GLU A 445 37.51 5.84 -5.87
CA GLU A 445 36.91 7.11 -6.26
C GLU A 445 36.00 7.66 -5.15
N ALA A 446 35.07 6.85 -4.62
CA ALA A 446 34.19 7.25 -3.53
C ALA A 446 34.96 7.72 -2.29
N LEU A 447 36.01 7.00 -1.89
CA LEU A 447 36.89 7.37 -0.77
C LEU A 447 37.64 8.66 -1.03
N THR A 448 38.11 8.88 -2.25
CA THR A 448 38.81 10.12 -2.65
C THR A 448 37.88 11.32 -2.57
N LEU A 449 36.64 11.19 -3.11
CA LEU A 449 35.64 12.25 -3.05
C LEU A 449 35.21 12.54 -1.61
N ALA A 450 35.05 11.51 -0.77
CA ALA A 450 34.72 11.65 0.63
C ALA A 450 35.81 12.45 1.39
N SER A 451 37.07 12.21 1.07
CA SER A 451 38.21 12.93 1.71
C SER A 451 38.29 14.42 1.31
N GLN A 452 37.74 14.82 0.19
CA GLN A 452 37.76 16.17 -0.38
C GLN A 452 36.51 16.99 -0.03
N ALA A 453 35.47 16.37 0.51
CA ALA A 453 34.20 16.98 0.82
C ALA A 453 34.10 17.42 2.29
N ASP A 454 33.29 18.45 2.57
CA ASP A 454 32.93 18.84 3.93
C ASP A 454 31.99 17.80 4.57
N LYS A 455 31.05 17.27 3.76
CA LYS A 455 30.09 16.24 4.14
C LYS A 455 29.87 15.27 2.98
N VAL A 456 29.41 14.06 3.29
CA VAL A 456 29.19 13.00 2.30
C VAL A 456 27.76 12.49 2.40
N VAL A 457 27.08 12.38 1.28
CA VAL A 457 25.84 11.60 1.16
C VAL A 457 26.17 10.26 0.51
N VAL A 458 25.83 9.18 1.20
CA VAL A 458 25.94 7.82 0.68
C VAL A 458 24.54 7.30 0.39
N ALA A 459 24.18 7.20 -0.88
CA ALA A 459 22.89 6.73 -1.32
C ALA A 459 22.91 5.21 -1.52
N LEU A 460 22.20 4.48 -0.65
CA LEU A 460 22.18 3.03 -0.56
C LEU A 460 20.77 2.48 -0.76
N GLY A 461 20.61 1.18 -0.84
CA GLY A 461 19.30 0.57 -0.79
C GLY A 461 19.16 -0.76 -1.49
N GLU A 462 17.92 -1.06 -1.81
CA GLU A 462 17.46 -2.18 -2.61
C GLU A 462 17.26 -1.73 -4.06
N THR A 463 17.43 -2.65 -5.00
CA THR A 463 16.99 -2.49 -6.39
C THR A 463 15.48 -2.80 -6.49
N ASP A 464 14.85 -2.49 -7.62
CA ASP A 464 13.42 -2.72 -7.87
C ASP A 464 12.98 -4.17 -7.69
N TRP A 465 13.82 -5.14 -8.10
CA TRP A 465 13.50 -6.57 -7.99
C TRP A 465 13.66 -7.16 -6.57
N MET A 466 14.23 -6.42 -5.61
CA MET A 466 14.42 -6.88 -4.23
C MET A 466 13.16 -6.72 -3.37
N SER A 467 12.16 -5.99 -3.83
CA SER A 467 10.85 -5.84 -3.21
C SER A 467 9.73 -5.93 -4.26
N GLY A 468 8.49 -6.13 -3.84
CA GLY A 468 7.36 -6.43 -4.71
C GLY A 468 6.92 -7.88 -4.62
N GLU A 469 6.10 -8.30 -5.55
CA GLU A 469 5.59 -9.68 -5.61
C GLU A 469 6.72 -10.68 -5.87
N ALA A 470 6.63 -11.84 -5.22
CA ALA A 470 7.61 -12.92 -5.25
C ALA A 470 9.04 -12.53 -4.78
N ALA A 471 9.19 -11.39 -4.07
CA ALA A 471 10.45 -10.86 -3.60
C ALA A 471 10.60 -10.92 -2.07
N SER A 472 10.21 -12.04 -1.46
CA SER A 472 10.41 -12.26 -0.02
C SER A 472 11.89 -12.43 0.31
N ARG A 473 12.35 -11.77 1.38
CA ARG A 473 13.74 -11.82 1.85
C ARG A 473 13.81 -12.29 3.31
N SER A 474 14.61 -13.31 3.58
CA SER A 474 14.87 -13.77 4.95
C SER A 474 15.84 -12.87 5.71
N ASP A 475 16.77 -12.25 5.00
CA ASP A 475 17.69 -11.23 5.52
C ASP A 475 17.32 -9.87 4.91
N ILE A 476 16.87 -8.95 5.76
CA ILE A 476 16.43 -7.61 5.39
C ILE A 476 17.49 -6.53 5.69
N ARG A 477 18.76 -6.92 5.81
CA ARG A 477 19.87 -5.96 5.84
C ARG A 477 20.19 -5.44 4.45
N LEU A 478 20.86 -4.29 4.39
CA LEU A 478 21.51 -3.84 3.16
C LEU A 478 22.58 -4.85 2.72
N PRO A 479 22.84 -4.98 1.42
CA PRO A 479 23.91 -5.85 0.93
C PRO A 479 25.24 -5.60 1.62
N GLU A 480 25.92 -6.65 2.08
CA GLU A 480 27.13 -6.60 2.88
C GLU A 480 28.23 -5.72 2.27
N LYS A 481 28.37 -5.77 0.95
CA LYS A 481 29.38 -4.97 0.25
C LYS A 481 29.08 -3.49 0.26
N GLN A 482 27.81 -3.07 0.24
CA GLN A 482 27.43 -1.67 0.48
C GLN A 482 27.85 -1.24 1.88
N LEU A 483 27.57 -2.04 2.91
CA LEU A 483 27.94 -1.74 4.30
C LEU A 483 29.46 -1.62 4.49
N ALA A 484 30.23 -2.49 3.83
CA ALA A 484 31.68 -2.47 3.88
C ALA A 484 32.27 -1.18 3.27
N VAL A 485 31.70 -0.66 2.18
CA VAL A 485 32.11 0.61 1.58
C VAL A 485 31.73 1.80 2.47
N VAL A 486 30.53 1.79 3.05
CA VAL A 486 30.10 2.84 4.00
C VAL A 486 31.03 2.95 5.19
N ALA A 487 31.44 1.83 5.79
CA ALA A 487 32.37 1.83 6.90
C ALA A 487 33.69 2.52 6.54
N GLN A 488 34.26 2.24 5.36
CA GLN A 488 35.49 2.88 4.88
C GLN A 488 35.27 4.39 4.60
N ILE A 489 34.10 4.77 4.07
CA ILE A 489 33.78 6.19 3.86
C ILE A 489 33.71 6.95 5.17
N ILE A 490 33.08 6.38 6.21
CA ILE A 490 32.98 6.99 7.56
C ILE A 490 34.36 7.15 8.22
N GLU A 491 35.27 6.19 8.01
CA GLU A 491 36.65 6.31 8.46
C GLU A 491 37.41 7.48 7.80
N LYS A 492 37.09 7.77 6.51
CA LYS A 492 37.69 8.88 5.77
C LYS A 492 37.07 10.23 6.12
N ASN A 493 35.76 10.26 6.27
CA ASN A 493 35.02 11.47 6.62
C ASN A 493 33.83 11.08 7.53
N PRO A 494 33.84 11.47 8.82
CA PRO A 494 32.80 11.13 9.78
C PRO A 494 31.50 11.92 9.58
N ASN A 495 31.48 12.90 8.67
CA ASN A 495 30.30 13.71 8.38
C ASN A 495 29.48 13.07 7.26
N VAL A 496 28.91 11.91 7.56
CA VAL A 496 28.13 11.10 6.60
C VAL A 496 26.65 11.19 6.88
N VAL A 497 25.87 11.39 5.82
CA VAL A 497 24.42 11.16 5.74
C VAL A 497 24.19 9.96 4.84
N VAL A 498 23.44 8.98 5.32
CA VAL A 498 22.99 7.85 4.51
C VAL A 498 21.55 8.10 4.06
N THR A 499 21.27 7.98 2.77
CA THR A 499 19.92 7.93 2.22
C THR A 499 19.61 6.50 1.80
N VAL A 500 18.45 5.97 2.24
CA VAL A 500 18.08 4.57 2.03
C VAL A 500 16.89 4.50 1.07
N TYR A 501 17.10 3.82 -0.05
CA TYR A 501 16.03 3.45 -0.99
C TYR A 501 15.61 2.01 -0.71
N SER A 502 14.36 1.79 -0.31
CA SER A 502 13.86 0.44 -0.06
C SER A 502 12.35 0.32 -0.19
N GLY A 503 11.87 -0.88 -0.48
CA GLY A 503 10.45 -1.21 -0.49
C GLY A 503 9.93 -1.76 0.85
N ARG A 504 10.74 -1.74 1.90
CA ARG A 504 10.43 -2.30 3.23
C ARG A 504 11.21 -1.62 4.34
N PRO A 505 10.78 -1.71 5.61
CA PRO A 505 11.66 -1.46 6.75
C PRO A 505 12.83 -2.44 6.75
N LEU A 506 14.04 -1.90 6.77
CA LEU A 506 15.27 -2.71 6.80
C LEU A 506 15.85 -2.82 8.21
N ASP A 507 16.65 -3.83 8.44
CA ASP A 507 17.64 -3.86 9.52
C ASP A 507 18.78 -2.92 9.13
N LEU A 508 18.91 -1.81 9.86
CA LEU A 508 19.85 -0.73 9.54
C LEU A 508 21.21 -0.87 10.24
N GLN A 509 21.53 -2.04 10.80
CA GLN A 509 22.85 -2.30 11.36
C GLN A 509 23.94 -2.04 10.31
N GLY A 510 25.02 -1.38 10.76
CA GLY A 510 26.14 -1.02 9.90
C GLY A 510 26.06 0.38 9.30
N ILE A 511 24.89 1.00 9.24
CA ILE A 511 24.73 2.43 8.85
C ILE A 511 24.29 3.33 10.01
N ASP A 512 23.89 2.77 11.12
CA ASP A 512 23.45 3.48 12.32
C ASP A 512 24.52 4.36 12.98
N VAL A 513 25.78 4.14 12.62
CA VAL A 513 26.94 4.99 13.00
C VAL A 513 27.02 6.31 12.20
N ALA A 514 26.30 6.44 11.08
CA ALA A 514 26.23 7.69 10.33
C ALA A 514 25.56 8.81 11.15
N LYS A 515 25.94 10.07 10.91
CA LYS A 515 25.38 11.23 11.62
C LYS A 515 23.97 11.60 11.17
N GLY A 516 23.58 11.22 9.95
CA GLY A 516 22.24 11.41 9.41
C GLY A 516 21.77 10.18 8.66
N ILE A 517 20.47 9.87 8.77
CA ILE A 517 19.83 8.79 8.03
C ILE A 517 18.47 9.29 7.54
N VAL A 518 18.24 9.22 6.24
CA VAL A 518 16.95 9.54 5.59
C VAL A 518 16.42 8.30 4.90
N GLN A 519 15.27 7.84 5.30
CA GLN A 519 14.51 6.80 4.59
C GLN A 519 13.76 7.46 3.43
N ALA A 520 14.25 7.22 2.23
CA ALA A 520 13.66 7.78 1.01
C ALA A 520 12.57 6.88 0.40
N TRP A 521 12.49 5.62 0.83
CA TRP A 521 11.66 4.57 0.23
C TRP A 521 12.00 4.37 -1.26
N GLN A 522 11.02 4.04 -2.08
CA GLN A 522 11.07 4.17 -3.54
C GLN A 522 10.15 5.35 -3.92
N PRO A 523 10.72 6.52 -4.16
CA PRO A 523 9.98 7.79 -4.11
C PRO A 523 9.32 8.21 -5.43
N GLY A 524 9.41 7.39 -6.47
CA GLY A 524 8.79 7.67 -7.76
C GLY A 524 9.52 8.69 -8.64
N THR A 525 8.82 9.17 -9.67
CA THR A 525 9.38 9.98 -10.77
C THR A 525 10.15 11.22 -10.31
N GLU A 526 9.70 11.91 -9.26
CA GLU A 526 10.30 13.16 -8.77
C GLU A 526 11.15 12.96 -7.50
N GLY A 527 11.51 11.72 -7.18
CA GLY A 527 12.17 11.35 -5.94
C GLY A 527 13.49 12.09 -5.69
N GLY A 528 14.33 12.24 -6.70
CA GLY A 528 15.60 12.95 -6.56
C GLY A 528 15.46 14.44 -6.28
N ASN A 529 14.47 15.11 -6.87
CA ASN A 529 14.15 16.50 -6.55
C ASN A 529 13.67 16.61 -5.09
N ALA A 530 12.75 15.75 -4.69
CA ALA A 530 12.19 15.75 -3.34
C ALA A 530 13.27 15.53 -2.27
N LEU A 531 14.11 14.51 -2.47
CA LEU A 531 15.18 14.19 -1.55
C LEU A 531 16.24 15.29 -1.47
N ALA A 532 16.65 15.88 -2.60
CA ALA A 532 17.56 17.00 -2.62
C ALA A 532 17.00 18.21 -1.85
N GLU A 533 15.73 18.59 -2.06
CA GLU A 533 15.09 19.69 -1.35
C GLU A 533 15.03 19.45 0.17
N ILE A 534 14.88 18.19 0.63
CA ILE A 534 15.01 17.82 2.04
C ILE A 534 16.44 18.03 2.50
N LEU A 535 17.44 17.44 1.84
CA LEU A 535 18.83 17.49 2.28
C LEU A 535 19.38 18.92 2.36
N TRP A 536 18.94 19.83 1.48
CA TRP A 536 19.33 21.24 1.50
C TRP A 536 18.35 22.17 2.22
N GLY A 537 17.37 21.62 2.94
CA GLY A 537 16.46 22.39 3.79
C GLY A 537 15.42 23.25 3.06
N GLN A 538 15.19 23.00 1.76
CA GLN A 538 14.10 23.63 1.03
C GLN A 538 12.72 23.10 1.44
N TYR A 539 12.71 21.88 1.98
CA TYR A 539 11.55 21.25 2.59
C TYR A 539 11.95 20.70 3.97
N ASN A 540 11.15 21.02 5.00
CA ASN A 540 11.36 20.51 6.35
C ASN A 540 10.70 19.13 6.48
N PRO A 541 11.44 18.04 6.76
CA PRO A 541 10.90 16.69 6.85
C PRO A 541 9.67 16.59 7.76
N SER A 542 8.61 15.99 7.28
CA SER A 542 7.35 15.80 8.04
C SER A 542 6.81 14.36 7.98
N GLY A 543 7.48 13.47 7.25
CA GLY A 543 7.11 12.05 7.16
C GLY A 543 7.21 11.34 8.50
N ARG A 544 6.30 10.40 8.74
CA ARG A 544 6.25 9.54 9.94
C ARG A 544 6.12 8.10 9.51
N LEU A 545 6.87 7.20 10.14
CA LEU A 545 6.83 5.77 9.80
C LEU A 545 5.42 5.20 9.95
N SER A 546 4.95 4.53 8.95
CA SER A 546 3.71 3.73 8.97
C SER A 546 3.95 2.26 9.32
N MET A 547 5.22 1.87 9.48
CA MET A 547 5.65 0.55 9.90
C MET A 547 6.92 0.64 10.74
N SER A 548 6.98 -0.13 11.82
CA SER A 548 8.12 -0.18 12.75
C SER A 548 9.37 -0.76 12.08
N PHE A 549 10.55 -0.21 12.40
CA PHE A 549 11.86 -0.74 11.97
C PHE A 549 12.46 -1.62 13.06
N PRO A 550 12.90 -2.85 12.76
CA PRO A 550 13.53 -3.72 13.73
C PRO A 550 14.96 -3.24 14.10
N GLU A 551 15.44 -3.62 15.30
CA GLU A 551 16.88 -3.55 15.62
C GLU A 551 17.66 -4.61 14.84
N THR A 552 17.03 -5.78 14.66
CA THR A 552 17.56 -6.91 13.88
C THR A 552 16.44 -7.73 13.31
N VAL A 553 16.72 -8.44 12.23
CA VAL A 553 15.74 -9.36 11.60
C VAL A 553 15.21 -10.43 12.58
N GLY A 554 15.96 -10.75 13.63
CA GLY A 554 15.54 -11.70 14.67
C GLY A 554 14.34 -11.25 15.51
N GLN A 555 14.00 -9.93 15.51
CA GLN A 555 12.82 -9.41 16.20
C GLN A 555 11.52 -9.55 15.39
N VAL A 556 11.62 -9.82 14.08
CA VAL A 556 10.46 -9.80 13.16
C VAL A 556 9.53 -10.99 13.41
N PRO A 557 8.20 -10.78 13.48
CA PRO A 557 7.49 -9.51 13.31
C PRO A 557 7.58 -8.60 14.55
N ILE A 558 7.79 -7.29 14.33
CA ILE A 558 7.75 -6.28 15.38
C ILE A 558 6.85 -5.13 14.95
N PHE A 559 5.86 -4.80 15.78
CA PHE A 559 4.85 -3.77 15.53
C PHE A 559 4.39 -3.16 16.86
N TYR A 560 3.80 -1.96 16.80
CA TYR A 560 3.57 -1.15 18.01
C TYR A 560 2.39 -1.63 18.87
N ASN A 561 1.36 -2.24 18.28
CA ASN A 561 0.11 -2.64 18.94
C ASN A 561 0.08 -4.12 19.33
N VAL A 562 1.17 -4.59 19.93
CA VAL A 562 1.27 -5.96 20.44
C VAL A 562 0.32 -6.16 21.62
N ASP A 563 -0.16 -7.40 21.78
CA ASP A 563 -0.99 -7.79 22.89
C ASP A 563 -0.19 -7.76 24.20
N ASN A 564 -0.90 -7.43 25.30
CA ASN A 564 -0.32 -7.53 26.63
C ASN A 564 -0.01 -8.99 26.98
N THR A 565 0.98 -9.23 27.81
CA THR A 565 1.37 -10.57 28.26
C THR A 565 1.13 -10.75 29.76
N GLY A 566 1.09 -11.99 30.22
CA GLY A 566 0.97 -12.30 31.67
C GLY A 566 2.22 -11.89 32.46
N ARG A 567 3.35 -11.62 31.80
CA ARG A 567 4.62 -11.17 32.41
C ARG A 567 5.20 -10.05 31.55
N PRO A 568 4.59 -8.86 31.55
CA PRO A 568 5.02 -7.76 30.71
C PRO A 568 6.41 -7.27 31.08
N TYR A 569 7.21 -6.98 30.06
CA TYR A 569 8.59 -6.50 30.23
C TYR A 569 8.67 -5.21 31.07
N GLU A 570 7.76 -4.29 30.81
CA GLU A 570 7.72 -2.95 31.41
C GLU A 570 7.51 -2.97 32.93
N SER A 571 6.89 -4.04 33.47
CA SER A 571 6.60 -4.15 34.90
C SER A 571 7.84 -4.48 35.74
N ALA A 572 8.84 -5.17 35.14
CA ALA A 572 10.05 -5.61 35.84
C ALA A 572 11.18 -5.93 34.84
N PRO A 573 11.75 -4.91 34.14
CA PRO A 573 12.71 -5.15 33.05
C PRO A 573 13.95 -5.94 33.45
N GLU A 574 14.38 -5.83 34.71
CA GLU A 574 15.56 -6.51 35.25
C GLU A 574 15.30 -7.98 35.62
N GLU A 575 14.01 -8.37 35.75
CA GLU A 575 13.65 -9.73 36.10
C GLU A 575 13.90 -10.70 34.94
N LYS A 576 14.37 -11.93 35.29
CA LYS A 576 14.61 -12.98 34.31
C LYS A 576 13.31 -13.48 33.67
N TYR A 577 12.23 -13.55 34.44
CA TYR A 577 10.99 -14.27 34.09
C TYR A 577 9.92 -13.35 33.51
N VAL A 578 10.32 -12.37 32.69
CA VAL A 578 9.46 -11.52 31.89
C VAL A 578 9.59 -11.83 30.41
N SER A 579 8.60 -11.39 29.60
CA SER A 579 8.61 -11.59 28.15
C SER A 579 9.65 -10.69 27.51
N LYS A 580 10.85 -11.22 27.24
CA LYS A 580 11.95 -10.46 26.60
C LYS A 580 12.90 -11.36 25.82
N TYR A 581 13.63 -10.75 24.89
CA TYR A 581 14.86 -11.30 24.33
C TYR A 581 16.02 -11.16 25.33
N LEU A 582 17.04 -12.02 25.22
CA LEU A 582 18.26 -11.95 26.05
C LEU A 582 19.29 -10.99 25.47
N ASP A 583 19.29 -10.80 24.16
CA ASP A 583 20.38 -10.23 23.36
C ASP A 583 19.98 -9.01 22.53
N VAL A 584 18.70 -8.66 22.52
CA VAL A 584 18.19 -7.51 21.79
C VAL A 584 17.05 -6.84 22.57
N SER A 585 16.81 -5.56 22.32
CA SER A 585 15.68 -4.81 22.88
C SER A 585 14.33 -5.44 22.53
N ASN A 586 13.35 -5.29 23.42
CA ASN A 586 11.95 -5.61 23.09
C ASN A 586 11.30 -4.57 22.16
N TYR A 587 11.92 -3.42 22.00
CA TYR A 587 11.35 -2.30 21.24
C TYR A 587 11.97 -2.23 19.83
N ALA A 588 11.17 -1.74 18.89
CA ALA A 588 11.66 -1.43 17.56
C ALA A 588 12.81 -0.40 17.60
N LYS A 589 13.72 -0.45 16.64
CA LYS A 589 14.75 0.60 16.43
C LYS A 589 14.09 1.96 16.27
N TYR A 590 13.17 2.05 15.33
CA TYR A 590 12.31 3.20 15.12
C TYR A 590 10.86 2.72 15.20
N PRO A 591 10.05 3.27 16.14
CA PRO A 591 8.69 2.83 16.35
C PRO A 591 7.74 3.37 15.28
N PHE A 592 6.56 2.78 15.19
CA PHE A 592 5.45 3.32 14.42
C PHE A 592 5.19 4.80 14.77
N GLY A 593 4.93 5.60 13.75
CA GLY A 593 4.71 7.04 13.89
C GLY A 593 5.97 7.88 14.01
N PHE A 594 7.17 7.27 14.13
CA PHE A 594 8.44 7.98 14.30
C PHE A 594 8.88 8.71 13.03
N GLY A 595 9.43 9.88 13.22
CA GLY A 595 10.13 10.69 12.22
C GLY A 595 10.60 12.00 12.83
N LEU A 596 11.81 12.42 12.46
CA LEU A 596 12.38 13.68 12.88
C LEU A 596 12.01 14.82 11.90
N SER A 597 12.13 16.04 12.38
CA SER A 597 11.99 17.28 11.63
C SER A 597 13.22 18.16 11.90
N TYR A 598 13.46 19.17 11.09
CA TYR A 598 14.38 20.26 11.43
C TYR A 598 13.81 21.16 12.51
N SER A 599 12.48 21.06 12.73
CA SER A 599 11.80 21.67 13.88
C SER A 599 11.78 20.71 15.06
N HIS A 600 11.72 21.25 16.27
CA HIS A 600 11.56 20.49 17.50
C HIS A 600 10.22 20.83 18.13
N PHE A 601 9.41 19.81 18.35
CA PHE A 601 8.07 19.95 18.92
C PHE A 601 8.05 19.38 20.35
N SER A 602 7.42 20.13 21.27
CA SER A 602 7.19 19.69 22.65
C SER A 602 5.68 19.60 22.95
N TYR A 603 5.35 18.69 23.83
CA TYR A 603 3.97 18.36 24.20
C TYR A 603 3.77 18.67 25.69
N GLN A 604 2.76 19.49 26.02
CA GLN A 604 2.34 19.71 27.38
C GLN A 604 1.51 18.52 27.90
N PRO A 605 1.29 18.40 29.22
CA PRO A 605 0.42 17.36 29.77
C PRO A 605 -0.99 17.40 29.18
N ILE A 606 -1.57 16.20 28.96
CA ILE A 606 -2.93 16.02 28.46
C ILE A 606 -3.93 16.72 29.41
N GLN A 607 -4.90 17.40 28.81
CA GLN A 607 -6.07 17.95 29.48
C GLN A 607 -7.32 17.16 29.07
N LEU A 608 -8.17 16.83 30.05
CA LEU A 608 -9.44 16.11 29.83
C LEU A 608 -10.60 17.04 30.18
N SER A 609 -11.63 17.08 29.31
CA SER A 609 -12.85 17.83 29.60
C SER A 609 -13.67 17.20 30.74
N ALA A 610 -13.52 15.88 30.94
CA ALA A 610 -14.10 15.11 32.05
C ALA A 610 -13.23 13.86 32.30
N LEU A 611 -13.30 13.30 33.50
CA LEU A 611 -12.60 12.06 33.87
C LEU A 611 -13.38 10.80 33.47
N THR A 612 -14.63 10.97 33.06
CA THR A 612 -15.53 9.88 32.68
C THR A 612 -16.24 10.21 31.38
N PHE A 613 -16.57 9.18 30.60
CA PHE A 613 -17.41 9.28 29.41
C PHE A 613 -18.43 8.14 29.36
N THR A 614 -19.45 8.31 28.54
CA THR A 614 -20.50 7.32 28.29
C THR A 614 -20.72 7.21 26.78
N LYS A 615 -21.64 6.34 26.38
CA LYS A 615 -22.05 6.21 24.97
C LYS A 615 -22.60 7.55 24.41
N GLU A 616 -23.32 8.31 25.23
CA GLU A 616 -23.96 9.55 24.80
C GLU A 616 -23.10 10.79 25.06
N GLN A 617 -22.08 10.69 25.91
CA GLN A 617 -21.26 11.82 26.36
C GLN A 617 -19.78 11.52 26.17
N PRO A 618 -19.22 11.83 24.98
CA PRO A 618 -17.78 11.67 24.70
C PRO A 618 -16.98 12.68 25.55
N VAL A 619 -15.67 12.41 25.70
CA VAL A 619 -14.71 13.28 26.36
C VAL A 619 -13.76 13.91 25.37
N THR A 620 -13.51 15.22 25.49
CA THR A 620 -12.44 15.88 24.72
C THR A 620 -11.11 15.66 25.43
N VAL A 621 -10.15 15.15 24.68
CA VAL A 621 -8.75 14.94 25.09
C VAL A 621 -7.91 15.94 24.33
N SER A 622 -7.26 16.88 25.02
CA SER A 622 -6.48 17.92 24.35
C SER A 622 -5.04 17.96 24.85
N VAL A 623 -4.16 18.48 23.99
CA VAL A 623 -2.75 18.71 24.29
C VAL A 623 -2.30 20.01 23.64
N LEU A 624 -1.48 20.77 24.34
CA LEU A 624 -0.80 21.94 23.76
C LEU A 624 0.52 21.48 23.13
N VAL A 625 0.69 21.71 21.82
CA VAL A 625 1.89 21.40 21.05
C VAL A 625 2.60 22.69 20.70
N ARG A 626 3.90 22.74 20.94
CA ARG A 626 4.72 23.91 20.68
C ARG A 626 5.89 23.59 19.76
N ASN A 627 6.17 24.48 18.83
CA ASN A 627 7.40 24.48 18.06
C ASN A 627 8.49 25.25 18.81
N ASP A 628 9.47 24.55 19.38
CA ASP A 628 10.57 25.16 20.15
C ASP A 628 11.71 25.68 19.28
N SER A 629 11.67 25.44 17.99
CA SER A 629 12.74 25.78 17.04
C SER A 629 12.52 27.14 16.32
N PRO A 630 13.53 27.67 15.61
CA PRO A 630 13.41 28.85 14.77
C PRO A 630 12.88 28.52 13.35
N ILE A 631 12.55 27.28 13.06
CA ILE A 631 12.11 26.78 11.75
C ILE A 631 10.65 26.35 11.88
N ALA A 632 9.78 26.83 10.97
CA ALA A 632 8.40 26.36 10.88
C ALA A 632 8.36 24.90 10.41
N GLY A 633 7.35 24.15 10.87
CA GLY A 633 7.23 22.74 10.49
C GLY A 633 5.84 22.17 10.72
N GLU A 634 5.62 21.03 10.11
CA GLU A 634 4.38 20.25 10.25
C GLU A 634 4.63 19.09 11.24
N GLU A 635 3.80 19.01 12.29
CA GLU A 635 3.82 17.91 13.24
C GLU A 635 2.61 17.01 13.02
N THR A 636 2.80 15.69 13.21
CA THR A 636 1.72 14.70 13.20
C THR A 636 1.42 14.27 14.62
N VAL A 637 0.39 14.83 15.20
CA VAL A 637 -0.07 14.55 16.57
C VAL A 637 -0.90 13.27 16.55
N GLN A 638 -0.47 12.25 17.27
CA GLN A 638 -1.03 10.90 17.25
C GLN A 638 -1.75 10.61 18.57
N PHE A 639 -2.96 10.10 18.48
CA PHE A 639 -3.82 9.78 19.61
C PHE A 639 -4.03 8.28 19.74
N TYR A 640 -3.57 7.72 20.86
CA TYR A 640 -3.68 6.30 21.17
C TYR A 640 -4.53 6.05 22.40
N VAL A 641 -5.14 4.88 22.46
CA VAL A 641 -5.92 4.43 23.63
C VAL A 641 -5.49 3.01 24.01
N ARG A 642 -5.43 2.74 25.32
CA ARG A 642 -5.22 1.42 25.90
C ARG A 642 -6.41 1.06 26.77
N ASN A 643 -7.08 -0.04 26.46
CA ASN A 643 -8.02 -0.66 27.36
C ASN A 643 -7.26 -1.47 28.42
N LEU A 644 -7.45 -1.17 29.71
CA LEU A 644 -6.72 -1.86 30.80
C LEU A 644 -7.29 -3.22 31.12
N VAL A 645 -8.60 -3.39 31.01
CA VAL A 645 -9.30 -4.65 31.30
C VAL A 645 -10.37 -4.87 30.24
N GLY A 646 -10.29 -5.99 29.54
CA GLY A 646 -11.26 -6.40 28.54
C GLY A 646 -11.63 -7.87 28.69
N GLN A 647 -12.66 -8.31 27.99
CA GLN A 647 -13.10 -9.70 27.96
C GLN A 647 -12.05 -10.63 27.33
N VAL A 648 -11.24 -10.08 26.42
CA VAL A 648 -10.07 -10.72 25.80
C VAL A 648 -8.83 -9.85 26.00
N VAL A 649 -7.64 -10.42 25.83
CA VAL A 649 -6.39 -9.64 25.90
C VAL A 649 -6.44 -8.51 24.88
N ARG A 650 -6.08 -7.30 25.33
CA ARG A 650 -6.08 -6.10 24.51
C ARG A 650 -4.65 -5.67 24.17
N PRO A 651 -4.45 -5.04 23.00
CA PRO A 651 -3.18 -4.40 22.66
C PRO A 651 -2.73 -3.40 23.72
N ILE A 652 -1.43 -3.26 23.90
CA ILE A 652 -0.84 -2.29 24.84
C ILE A 652 -1.17 -0.84 24.46
N LYS A 653 -1.52 -0.58 23.23
CA LYS A 653 -2.08 0.68 22.68
C LYS A 653 -2.61 0.46 21.27
N GLU A 654 -3.55 1.30 20.88
CA GLU A 654 -4.13 1.32 19.54
C GLU A 654 -4.26 2.78 19.08
N LEU A 655 -3.85 3.09 17.86
CA LEU A 655 -4.11 4.39 17.24
C LEU A 655 -5.62 4.57 17.06
N LYS A 656 -6.16 5.69 17.54
CA LYS A 656 -7.58 6.00 17.43
C LYS A 656 -7.87 7.25 16.62
N ASP A 657 -6.88 8.15 16.50
CA ASP A 657 -6.96 9.32 15.64
C ASP A 657 -5.57 9.96 15.44
N PHE A 658 -5.44 10.86 14.49
CA PHE A 658 -4.26 11.70 14.31
C PHE A 658 -4.64 13.01 13.61
N GLN A 659 -3.82 14.05 13.83
CA GLN A 659 -3.98 15.34 13.18
C GLN A 659 -2.62 15.89 12.77
N LYS A 660 -2.53 16.43 11.55
CA LYS A 660 -1.36 17.18 11.10
C LYS A 660 -1.55 18.66 11.40
N VAL A 661 -0.57 19.25 12.05
CA VAL A 661 -0.62 20.66 12.46
C VAL A 661 0.64 21.40 11.99
N TRP A 662 0.46 22.49 11.28
CA TRP A 662 1.53 23.42 10.95
C TRP A 662 1.77 24.39 12.09
N LEU A 663 3.01 24.56 12.50
CA LEU A 663 3.43 25.42 13.59
C LEU A 663 4.56 26.36 13.13
N GLU A 664 4.31 27.67 13.20
CA GLU A 664 5.35 28.68 13.00
C GLU A 664 6.41 28.62 14.11
N PRO A 665 7.58 29.25 13.92
CA PRO A 665 8.61 29.30 14.99
C PRO A 665 8.02 29.85 16.31
N LYS A 666 8.19 29.10 17.40
CA LYS A 666 7.70 29.41 18.74
C LYS A 666 6.17 29.43 18.89
N GLU A 667 5.43 29.05 17.88
CA GLU A 667 3.98 28.95 17.96
C GLU A 667 3.56 27.77 18.86
N GLU A 668 2.44 27.95 19.56
CA GLU A 668 1.74 26.91 20.30
C GLU A 668 0.32 26.74 19.72
N LYS A 669 -0.11 25.49 19.58
CA LYS A 669 -1.48 25.14 19.17
C LYS A 669 -2.07 24.08 20.09
N GLU A 670 -3.31 24.26 20.49
CA GLU A 670 -4.09 23.21 21.12
C GLU A 670 -4.61 22.25 20.05
N VAL A 671 -4.34 20.96 20.25
CA VAL A 671 -4.85 19.86 19.41
C VAL A 671 -5.84 19.06 20.25
N GLN A 672 -7.02 18.82 19.70
CA GLN A 672 -8.13 18.19 20.42
C GLN A 672 -8.59 16.93 19.70
N PHE A 673 -8.81 15.87 20.44
CA PHE A 673 -9.42 14.62 20.00
C PHE A 673 -10.70 14.35 20.78
N LEU A 674 -11.72 13.83 20.12
CA LEU A 674 -12.96 13.45 20.75
C LEU A 674 -12.96 11.93 21.00
N LEU A 675 -12.82 11.51 22.26
CA LEU A 675 -12.91 10.09 22.62
C LEU A 675 -14.38 9.73 22.85
N SER A 676 -14.93 8.95 21.93
CA SER A 676 -16.29 8.39 22.01
C SER A 676 -16.26 6.90 22.36
N GLU A 677 -17.37 6.33 22.78
CA GLU A 677 -17.48 4.93 23.16
C GLU A 677 -17.19 3.98 21.99
N ASP A 678 -17.63 4.33 20.78
CA ASP A 678 -17.38 3.52 19.58
C ASP A 678 -15.89 3.36 19.26
N MET A 679 -15.02 4.32 19.61
CA MET A 679 -13.57 4.21 19.43
C MET A 679 -12.94 3.14 20.31
N VAL A 680 -13.58 2.74 21.41
CA VAL A 680 -13.05 1.74 22.34
C VAL A 680 -13.73 0.39 22.23
N ARG A 681 -14.64 0.23 21.27
CA ARG A 681 -15.21 -1.08 20.91
C ARG A 681 -14.14 -1.99 20.31
N TYR A 682 -14.29 -3.28 20.55
CA TYR A 682 -13.39 -4.31 20.02
C TYR A 682 -14.15 -5.63 19.81
N VAL A 683 -13.52 -6.59 19.16
CA VAL A 683 -14.10 -7.90 18.87
C VAL A 683 -14.00 -8.79 20.12
N HIS A 684 -15.14 -9.12 20.73
CA HIS A 684 -15.27 -10.01 21.88
C HIS A 684 -15.07 -11.49 21.50
N SER A 685 -15.09 -12.38 22.50
CA SER A 685 -14.90 -13.82 22.31
C SER A 685 -16.00 -14.49 21.50
N ASP A 686 -17.16 -13.86 21.39
CA ASP A 686 -18.32 -14.28 20.58
C ASP A 686 -18.39 -13.57 19.22
N ASN A 687 -17.32 -12.89 18.81
CA ASN A 687 -17.21 -12.08 17.61
C ASN A 687 -18.15 -10.84 17.54
N GLN A 688 -18.82 -10.49 18.64
CA GLN A 688 -19.55 -9.21 18.71
C GLN A 688 -18.58 -8.04 18.91
N VAL A 689 -18.94 -6.88 18.34
CA VAL A 689 -18.14 -5.64 18.46
C VAL A 689 -18.82 -4.73 19.47
N THR A 690 -18.30 -4.73 20.69
CA THR A 690 -18.82 -3.93 21.80
C THR A 690 -17.69 -3.36 22.65
N SER A 691 -18.01 -2.46 23.59
CA SER A 691 -17.10 -1.92 24.59
C SER A 691 -17.42 -2.48 25.97
N ASP A 692 -16.43 -2.49 26.86
CA ASP A 692 -16.60 -2.77 28.30
C ASP A 692 -16.40 -1.49 29.11
N ALA A 693 -17.23 -1.28 30.11
CA ALA A 693 -17.03 -0.22 31.11
C ALA A 693 -15.73 -0.46 31.89
N GLY A 694 -15.00 0.59 32.19
CA GLY A 694 -13.72 0.47 32.91
C GLY A 694 -12.75 1.60 32.62
N GLU A 695 -11.51 1.44 33.07
CA GLU A 695 -10.45 2.43 32.93
C GLU A 695 -9.69 2.24 31.62
N PHE A 696 -9.40 3.37 30.97
CA PHE A 696 -8.60 3.50 29.77
C PHE A 696 -7.44 4.46 29.99
N ILE A 697 -6.29 4.17 29.39
CA ILE A 697 -5.19 5.15 29.26
C ILE A 697 -5.29 5.77 27.89
N VAL A 698 -5.46 7.10 27.85
CA VAL A 698 -5.31 7.90 26.63
C VAL A 698 -3.88 8.41 26.53
N MET A 699 -3.35 8.45 25.29
CA MET A 699 -1.96 8.80 25.02
C MET A 699 -1.89 9.74 23.82
N ILE A 700 -1.11 10.81 23.90
CA ILE A 700 -0.86 11.73 22.78
C ILE A 700 0.63 11.98 22.64
N GLY A 701 1.15 11.91 21.42
CA GLY A 701 2.54 12.20 21.12
C GLY A 701 2.86 12.23 19.63
N GLY A 702 4.14 12.37 19.30
CA GLY A 702 4.64 12.38 17.92
C GLY A 702 4.96 10.99 17.34
N ASN A 703 4.88 9.95 18.16
CA ASN A 703 5.06 8.54 17.76
C ASN A 703 4.48 7.62 18.83
N SER A 704 4.44 6.32 18.56
CA SER A 704 3.84 5.33 19.47
C SER A 704 4.64 5.07 20.76
N ARG A 705 5.86 5.59 20.90
CA ARG A 705 6.72 5.43 22.09
C ARG A 705 6.69 6.67 22.98
N ASP A 706 6.92 7.84 22.40
CA ASP A 706 7.09 9.09 23.12
C ASP A 706 5.73 9.80 23.23
N VAL A 707 5.00 9.50 24.30
CA VAL A 707 3.62 9.96 24.52
C VAL A 707 3.41 10.55 25.91
N GLN A 708 2.55 11.58 26.01
CA GLN A 708 1.90 12.00 27.25
C GLN A 708 0.73 11.05 27.55
N THR A 709 0.40 10.83 28.82
CA THR A 709 -0.67 9.90 29.23
C THR A 709 -1.63 10.53 30.22
N ALA A 710 -2.89 10.09 30.17
CA ALA A 710 -3.91 10.39 31.17
C ALA A 710 -4.87 9.21 31.29
N THR A 711 -5.59 9.11 32.41
CA THR A 711 -6.58 8.05 32.65
C THR A 711 -8.00 8.62 32.53
N VAL A 712 -8.89 7.86 31.90
CA VAL A 712 -10.31 8.17 31.74
C VAL A 712 -11.14 6.90 31.93
N THR A 713 -12.36 7.01 32.43
CA THR A 713 -13.24 5.87 32.71
C THR A 713 -14.47 5.89 31.82
N LEU A 714 -14.77 4.79 31.14
CA LEU A 714 -16.07 4.55 30.50
C LEU A 714 -17.06 4.04 31.54
N ASN A 715 -18.13 4.76 31.74
CA ASN A 715 -19.27 4.35 32.56
C ASN A 715 -20.33 3.65 31.69
N GLU A 716 -21.16 2.79 32.33
CA GLU A 716 -22.29 2.12 31.66
C GLU A 716 -23.31 3.12 31.09
#